data_f44f044d98458ca9dedd7d198858dfe4
#
_entry.id   f44f044d98458ca9dedd7d198858dfe4
#
_cell.length_a   1.000
_cell.length_b   1.000
_cell.length_c   1.000
_cell.angle_alpha   90.00
_cell.angle_beta   90.00
_cell.angle_gamma   90.00
#
_symmetry.space_group_name_H-M   'P 1'
#
loop_
_entity.id
_entity.type
_entity.pdbx_description
1 polymer ?
#
loop_
_entity_poly.entity_id
_entity_poly.type
_entity_poly.pdbx_seq_one_letter_code
_entity_poly.pdbx_strand_id
1 'polypeptide(L)'
;MLFLCFSGISVSYWGPFAYTIAILCPVFAFLFGAGSKFATDDAKKFSLFVLYYIALYIVALSMIMQWANQFLWVFLFSLPNYTGIVGGFMDVIKPAFTALAWYLPIISIMPAFKKMYTGWADTKDIRDSVADYNGISLSPESDKVGPYTCEMFICKDGETGKTIKIPESRRFESTLIVGVSGSGKTTMAFEPMIARDIEKKFFLKEASKELGFAALKTGIATIKEPYSNDYLNANFTLDMLDITQGKEKIFNTYLNKLIYTSSGKKNIYKNLGITYMAPDYESISHIEKVLKNYSIPYNIVDPNDMSSIGLNPFVFDDPVKTSISISAVLKRMYETNEVTVQQAYYQNITTQAIENLSLLLKEIYPKTHNGLLPNLEDLLMMLNNFELVEKFCEKMKKIPELAEKYQILLTYFQNNFYAGSSGIETTKKSLQAASAQLENLLRFPGVRNILCNRTNNINFDKALKNGEVTLICTRRGDLGASINKAFGLFTLLLMQHSVISRPGTEKTRIPHFLYIDEFPPFVCKATEDFFTLFRKYRVGLIISAQNLSQFGTNNTMTNSQSYRQTILANCTTKIVFGNNTPEDNEWWEKEFGEKREWKFKMDYNTNPKDGSDPAYDQKYGDIQWAYKSNFKAGKVQSQKFKAIIYKTRDIKGKMVVGKGKLDFLDSKYKEKHTPKQFNFSKYYESATSTQEPSNDVLGSLIGSPKFDTNMTDDDGPIKYNSTDAKYFLENDNAITYNINKKKK
;
A
#
# COMPACT_ATOMS: atom_id res chain seq x y z
N MET A 1 28.90 12.39 37.43
CA MET A 1 28.82 11.02 36.86
C MET A 1 29.89 10.78 35.80
N LEU A 2 29.94 11.51 34.69
CA LEU A 2 31.02 11.44 33.69
C LEU A 2 32.42 11.59 34.33
N PHE A 3 32.59 12.52 35.28
CA PHE A 3 33.84 12.69 36.01
C PHE A 3 34.21 11.46 36.84
N LEU A 4 33.26 10.76 37.46
CA LEU A 4 33.48 9.51 38.19
C LEU A 4 33.79 8.34 37.25
N CYS A 5 33.25 8.33 36.03
CA CYS A 5 33.59 7.36 34.99
C CYS A 5 35.00 7.63 34.43
N PHE A 6 35.42 8.88 34.34
CA PHE A 6 36.75 9.29 33.83
C PHE A 6 37.86 9.20 34.87
N SER A 7 37.56 9.33 36.15
CA SER A 7 38.55 9.20 37.24
C SER A 7 38.52 7.78 37.82
N GLY A 8 39.05 6.76 37.12
CA GLY A 8 39.11 5.41 37.63
C GLY A 8 39.83 5.19 38.95
N ILE A 9 40.54 6.18 39.36
CA ILE A 9 41.08 6.34 40.72
C ILE A 9 39.93 6.19 41.73
N SER A 10 38.70 6.61 41.40
CA SER A 10 37.58 6.56 42.32
C SER A 10 36.97 5.16 42.48
N VAL A 11 36.91 4.32 41.46
CA VAL A 11 36.30 2.99 41.55
C VAL A 11 37.15 2.05 42.43
N SER A 12 38.46 2.11 42.32
CA SER A 12 39.37 1.34 43.18
C SER A 12 39.47 1.89 44.60
N TYR A 13 39.28 3.18 44.81
CA TYR A 13 39.38 3.83 46.10
C TYR A 13 38.10 3.82 46.96
N TRP A 14 36.94 3.84 46.29
CA TRP A 14 35.63 3.95 46.95
C TRP A 14 34.90 2.61 47.13
N GLY A 15 35.44 1.54 46.57
CA GLY A 15 34.93 0.18 46.75
C GLY A 15 33.41 0.04 46.58
N PRO A 16 32.71 -0.59 47.54
CA PRO A 16 31.26 -0.83 47.42
C PRO A 16 30.41 0.44 47.34
N PHE A 17 30.92 1.58 47.83
CA PHE A 17 30.21 2.86 47.75
C PHE A 17 30.14 3.41 46.34
N ALA A 18 31.21 3.26 45.55
CA ALA A 18 31.20 3.64 44.13
C ALA A 18 30.19 2.79 43.31
N TYR A 19 30.05 1.50 43.61
CA TYR A 19 29.05 0.64 42.96
C TYR A 19 27.64 1.07 43.35
N THR A 20 27.37 1.41 44.61
CA THR A 20 26.06 1.91 45.02
C THR A 20 25.70 3.21 44.33
N ILE A 21 26.65 4.16 44.22
CA ILE A 21 26.42 5.40 43.49
C ILE A 21 26.22 5.13 42.00
N ALA A 22 27.00 4.24 41.38
CA ALA A 22 26.86 3.87 39.98
C ALA A 22 25.48 3.25 39.65
N ILE A 23 24.93 2.50 40.59
CA ILE A 23 23.55 1.90 40.45
C ILE A 23 22.45 2.94 40.74
N LEU A 24 22.63 3.78 41.78
CA LEU A 24 21.63 4.76 42.20
C LEU A 24 21.56 6.00 41.30
N CYS A 25 22.67 6.47 40.77
CA CYS A 25 22.68 7.62 39.86
C CYS A 25 21.76 7.45 38.64
N PRO A 26 21.70 6.31 37.96
CA PRO A 26 20.72 6.05 36.88
C PRO A 26 19.28 6.17 37.37
N VAL A 27 18.95 5.60 38.52
CA VAL A 27 17.60 5.72 39.10
C VAL A 27 17.23 7.16 39.40
N PHE A 28 18.16 7.92 39.99
CA PHE A 28 17.94 9.34 40.21
C PHE A 28 17.85 10.15 38.92
N ALA A 29 18.69 9.88 37.93
CA ALA A 29 18.60 10.54 36.62
C ALA A 29 17.28 10.25 35.91
N PHE A 30 16.73 9.03 36.06
CA PHE A 30 15.43 8.68 35.53
C PHE A 30 14.30 9.40 36.29
N LEU A 31 14.31 9.38 37.62
CA LEU A 31 13.29 10.04 38.45
C LEU A 31 13.28 11.56 38.25
N PHE A 32 14.45 12.20 38.25
CA PHE A 32 14.58 13.64 38.11
C PHE A 32 14.55 14.12 36.64
N GLY A 33 15.03 13.32 35.70
CA GLY A 33 15.06 13.68 34.29
C GLY A 33 13.73 13.43 33.59
N ALA A 34 13.18 12.22 33.70
CA ALA A 34 11.96 11.83 32.98
C ALA A 34 10.66 12.38 33.63
N GLY A 35 10.66 12.55 34.98
CA GLY A 35 9.51 13.06 35.73
C GLY A 35 9.57 14.56 36.06
N SER A 36 10.63 15.26 35.71
CA SER A 36 10.80 16.66 36.12
C SER A 36 9.94 17.62 35.32
N LYS A 37 9.46 18.69 36.02
CA LYS A 37 8.76 19.82 35.35
C LYS A 37 9.61 20.56 34.31
N PHE A 38 10.92 20.31 34.28
CA PHE A 38 11.85 20.89 33.30
C PHE A 38 11.82 20.19 31.94
N ALA A 39 11.33 18.95 31.85
CA ALA A 39 11.14 18.24 30.61
C ALA A 39 9.71 18.45 30.09
N THR A 40 9.45 19.65 29.58
CA THR A 40 8.13 20.08 29.11
C THR A 40 7.69 19.46 27.78
N ASP A 41 8.64 18.81 27.10
CA ASP A 41 8.43 18.32 25.74
C ASP A 41 8.98 16.88 25.63
N ASP A 42 8.30 16.03 24.86
CA ASP A 42 8.64 14.62 24.70
C ASP A 42 10.01 14.39 24.10
N ALA A 43 10.49 15.31 23.24
CA ALA A 43 11.83 15.25 22.69
C ALA A 43 12.90 15.42 23.76
N LYS A 44 12.71 16.34 24.72
CA LYS A 44 13.65 16.55 25.84
C LYS A 44 13.65 15.36 26.80
N LYS A 45 12.49 14.79 27.11
CA LYS A 45 12.38 13.57 27.94
C LYS A 45 13.14 12.43 27.31
N PHE A 46 12.94 12.23 25.99
CA PHE A 46 13.61 11.17 25.26
C PHE A 46 15.12 11.38 25.15
N SER A 47 15.58 12.62 24.94
CA SER A 47 16.99 12.96 24.93
C SER A 47 17.68 12.66 26.25
N LEU A 48 17.03 13.01 27.38
CA LEU A 48 17.52 12.69 28.71
C LEU A 48 17.58 11.18 28.96
N PHE A 49 16.57 10.44 28.50
CA PHE A 49 16.52 9.00 28.60
C PHE A 49 17.65 8.32 27.80
N VAL A 50 17.93 8.77 26.60
CA VAL A 50 19.04 8.26 25.79
C VAL A 50 20.39 8.56 26.42
N LEU A 51 20.62 9.78 26.89
CA LEU A 51 21.84 10.15 27.62
C LEU A 51 22.06 9.31 28.88
N TYR A 52 21.00 9.02 29.56
CA TYR A 52 20.99 8.12 30.71
C TYR A 52 21.45 6.70 30.33
N TYR A 53 20.88 6.09 29.28
CA TYR A 53 21.29 4.75 28.83
C TYR A 53 22.74 4.70 28.36
N ILE A 54 23.22 5.74 27.67
CA ILE A 54 24.62 5.86 27.26
C ILE A 54 25.52 5.90 28.50
N ALA A 55 25.17 6.69 29.51
CA ALA A 55 25.91 6.77 30.75
C ALA A 55 25.91 5.42 31.50
N LEU A 56 24.75 4.74 31.60
CA LEU A 56 24.62 3.41 32.19
C LEU A 56 25.52 2.39 31.50
N TYR A 57 25.50 2.37 30.16
CA TYR A 57 26.32 1.46 29.36
C TYR A 57 27.83 1.68 29.62
N ILE A 58 28.29 2.93 29.60
CA ILE A 58 29.70 3.27 29.89
C ILE A 58 30.06 2.80 31.27
N VAL A 59 29.22 3.06 32.28
CA VAL A 59 29.48 2.64 33.66
C VAL A 59 29.57 1.10 33.77
N ALA A 60 28.57 0.41 33.25
CA ALA A 60 28.50 -1.05 33.33
C ALA A 60 29.69 -1.72 32.63
N LEU A 61 30.03 -1.27 31.41
CA LEU A 61 31.16 -1.80 30.68
C LEU A 61 32.52 -1.48 31.34
N SER A 62 32.66 -0.28 31.90
CA SER A 62 33.86 0.07 32.68
C SER A 62 34.02 -0.79 33.93
N MET A 63 32.92 -1.09 34.64
CA MET A 63 32.96 -2.01 35.80
C MET A 63 33.37 -3.41 35.42
N ILE A 64 32.78 -3.96 34.33
CA ILE A 64 33.13 -5.29 33.83
C ILE A 64 34.60 -5.35 33.42
N MET A 65 35.06 -4.37 32.70
CA MET A 65 36.47 -4.30 32.25
C MET A 65 37.44 -4.15 33.39
N GLN A 66 37.11 -3.35 34.44
CA GLN A 66 37.95 -3.22 35.65
C GLN A 66 38.00 -4.54 36.42
N TRP A 67 36.86 -5.21 36.57
CA TRP A 67 36.77 -6.53 37.22
C TRP A 67 37.60 -7.57 36.43
N ALA A 68 37.46 -7.62 35.12
CA ALA A 68 38.23 -8.52 34.26
C ALA A 68 39.75 -8.24 34.33
N ASN A 69 40.14 -6.98 34.36
CA ASN A 69 41.53 -6.56 34.52
C ASN A 69 42.10 -7.01 35.87
N GLN A 70 41.36 -6.84 36.97
CA GLN A 70 41.80 -7.31 38.29
C GLN A 70 41.94 -8.84 38.34
N PHE A 71 40.95 -9.56 37.80
CA PHE A 71 40.98 -11.02 37.76
C PHE A 71 42.13 -11.54 36.94
N LEU A 72 42.43 -10.91 35.80
CA LEU A 72 43.58 -11.31 34.94
C LEU A 72 44.92 -11.22 35.68
N TRP A 73 45.12 -10.14 36.47
CA TRP A 73 46.36 -9.96 37.21
C TRP A 73 46.49 -10.94 38.35
N VAL A 74 45.44 -11.22 39.09
CA VAL A 74 45.43 -12.23 40.16
C VAL A 74 45.77 -13.62 39.57
N PHE A 75 45.20 -13.95 38.42
CA PHE A 75 45.48 -15.21 37.73
C PHE A 75 46.94 -15.27 37.25
N LEU A 76 47.43 -14.21 36.62
CA LEU A 76 48.83 -14.17 36.11
C LEU A 76 49.89 -14.24 37.23
N PHE A 77 49.65 -13.57 38.36
CA PHE A 77 50.54 -13.63 39.54
C PHE A 77 50.52 -14.98 40.25
N SER A 78 49.48 -15.78 40.04
CA SER A 78 49.39 -17.15 40.61
C SER A 78 50.15 -18.21 39.82
N LEU A 79 50.70 -17.88 38.65
CA LEU A 79 51.45 -18.81 37.82
C LEU A 79 52.86 -19.04 38.34
N PRO A 80 53.36 -20.29 38.41
CA PRO A 80 54.61 -20.66 39.12
C PRO A 80 55.92 -20.15 38.51
N ASN A 81 55.93 -19.49 37.35
CA ASN A 81 57.15 -18.97 36.68
C ASN A 81 57.13 -17.45 36.40
N TYR A 82 56.53 -16.68 37.31
CA TYR A 82 56.35 -15.26 37.12
C TYR A 82 57.64 -14.45 37.13
N THR A 83 58.78 -14.97 37.65
CA THR A 83 60.02 -14.22 37.91
C THR A 83 61.05 -14.24 36.79
N GLY A 84 60.73 -14.68 35.60
CA GLY A 84 61.64 -14.75 34.45
C GLY A 84 61.44 -13.67 33.41
N ILE A 85 61.64 -13.99 32.15
CA ILE A 85 61.44 -13.17 30.95
C ILE A 85 60.06 -12.56 30.92
N VAL A 86 59.05 -13.24 31.51
CA VAL A 86 57.67 -12.81 31.61
C VAL A 86 57.51 -11.58 32.50
N GLY A 87 58.32 -11.41 33.55
CA GLY A 87 58.24 -10.24 34.46
C GLY A 87 58.51 -8.92 33.77
N GLY A 88 59.57 -8.83 32.94
CA GLY A 88 59.84 -7.63 32.16
C GLY A 88 58.81 -7.28 31.12
N PHE A 89 58.13 -8.28 30.56
CA PHE A 89 56.99 -8.07 29.65
C PHE A 89 55.75 -7.52 30.37
N MET A 90 55.54 -7.95 31.62
CA MET A 90 54.41 -7.54 32.44
C MET A 90 54.38 -6.08 32.80
N ASP A 91 55.54 -5.45 32.98
CA ASP A 91 55.65 -4.02 33.26
C ASP A 91 55.15 -3.16 32.10
N VAL A 92 55.17 -3.66 30.87
CA VAL A 92 54.67 -3.00 29.69
C VAL A 92 53.20 -3.34 29.44
N ILE A 93 52.80 -4.61 29.58
CA ILE A 93 51.47 -5.12 29.29
C ILE A 93 50.45 -4.61 30.31
N LYS A 94 50.78 -4.58 31.59
CA LYS A 94 49.88 -4.14 32.66
C LYS A 94 49.37 -2.70 32.47
N PRO A 95 50.18 -1.68 32.20
CA PRO A 95 49.71 -0.33 31.90
C PRO A 95 48.85 -0.31 30.62
N ALA A 96 49.23 -1.07 29.58
CA ALA A 96 48.48 -1.12 28.35
C ALA A 96 47.08 -1.74 28.54
N PHE A 97 46.96 -2.83 29.26
CA PHE A 97 45.65 -3.44 29.60
C PHE A 97 44.81 -2.55 30.50
N THR A 98 45.44 -1.88 31.44
CA THR A 98 44.76 -0.90 32.31
C THR A 98 44.24 0.27 31.48
N ALA A 99 45.02 0.79 30.56
CA ALA A 99 44.57 1.84 29.64
C ALA A 99 43.44 1.35 28.73
N LEU A 100 43.53 0.13 28.20
CA LEU A 100 42.46 -0.45 27.37
C LEU A 100 41.16 -0.60 28.14
N ALA A 101 41.19 -1.08 29.39
CA ALA A 101 40.02 -1.19 30.24
C ALA A 101 39.33 0.16 30.51
N TRP A 102 40.08 1.25 30.45
CA TRP A 102 39.55 2.62 30.61
C TRP A 102 38.96 3.19 29.34
N TYR A 103 39.63 3.04 28.20
CA TYR A 103 39.26 3.71 26.97
C TYR A 103 38.27 2.89 26.13
N LEU A 104 38.26 1.55 26.25
CA LEU A 104 37.42 0.69 25.45
C LEU A 104 35.93 1.01 25.56
N PRO A 105 35.36 1.26 26.76
CA PRO A 105 33.94 1.65 26.89
C PRO A 105 33.61 2.94 26.17
N ILE A 106 34.50 3.91 26.20
CA ILE A 106 34.31 5.21 25.55
C ILE A 106 34.42 5.06 24.04
N ILE A 107 35.44 4.36 23.56
CA ILE A 107 35.67 4.12 22.14
C ILE A 107 34.52 3.32 21.54
N SER A 108 33.99 2.32 22.24
CA SER A 108 32.89 1.47 21.76
C SER A 108 31.59 2.23 21.53
N ILE A 109 31.34 3.31 22.29
CA ILE A 109 30.12 4.10 22.17
C ILE A 109 30.27 5.29 21.18
N MET A 110 31.47 5.66 20.82
CA MET A 110 31.76 6.80 19.92
C MET A 110 31.00 6.73 18.56
N PRO A 111 30.94 5.57 17.87
CA PRO A 111 30.20 5.48 16.61
C PRO A 111 28.70 5.74 16.79
N ALA A 112 28.10 5.25 17.86
CA ALA A 112 26.72 5.50 18.20
C ALA A 112 26.46 6.98 18.51
N PHE A 113 27.32 7.57 19.35
CA PHE A 113 27.23 8.98 19.69
C PHE A 113 27.42 9.89 18.48
N LYS A 114 28.37 9.57 17.59
CA LYS A 114 28.57 10.31 16.33
C LYS A 114 27.31 10.27 15.46
N LYS A 115 26.69 9.10 15.29
CA LYS A 115 25.49 8.95 14.48
C LYS A 115 24.29 9.68 15.07
N MET A 116 24.14 9.65 16.39
CA MET A 116 23.10 10.40 17.11
C MET A 116 23.29 11.90 16.98
N TYR A 117 24.54 12.39 17.14
CA TYR A 117 24.86 13.80 17.00
C TYR A 117 24.59 14.32 15.59
N THR A 118 24.96 13.57 14.55
CA THR A 118 24.68 13.97 13.16
C THR A 118 23.17 14.02 12.87
N GLY A 119 22.41 13.04 13.32
CA GLY A 119 20.96 13.05 13.17
C GLY A 119 20.29 14.21 13.92
N TRP A 120 20.75 14.50 15.15
CA TRP A 120 20.26 15.66 15.90
C TRP A 120 20.63 16.99 15.24
N ALA A 121 21.83 17.11 14.69
CA ALA A 121 22.27 18.31 13.98
C ALA A 121 21.39 18.60 12.74
N ASP A 122 20.89 17.54 12.06
CA ASP A 122 20.06 17.67 10.88
C ASP A 122 18.58 17.94 11.21
N THR A 123 18.02 17.19 12.15
CA THR A 123 16.57 17.26 12.47
C THR A 123 16.29 18.06 13.75
N LYS A 124 17.32 18.33 14.56
CA LYS A 124 17.24 18.85 15.93
C LYS A 124 16.34 18.01 16.85
N ASP A 125 16.07 16.78 16.47
CA ASP A 125 15.32 15.78 17.25
C ASP A 125 16.17 14.52 17.43
N ILE A 126 16.61 14.27 18.66
CA ILE A 126 17.44 13.12 18.99
C ILE A 126 16.71 11.79 18.82
N ARG A 127 15.37 11.80 18.86
CA ARG A 127 14.55 10.58 18.63
C ARG A 127 14.74 10.07 17.21
N ASP A 128 14.73 10.97 16.23
CA ASP A 128 14.94 10.60 14.82
C ASP A 128 16.36 10.07 14.60
N SER A 129 17.36 10.66 15.26
CA SER A 129 18.74 10.19 15.15
C SER A 129 18.95 8.80 15.79
N VAL A 130 18.25 8.50 16.87
CA VAL A 130 18.31 7.19 17.53
C VAL A 130 17.54 6.15 16.74
N ALA A 131 16.41 6.51 16.14
CA ALA A 131 15.64 5.62 15.29
C ALA A 131 16.44 5.13 14.07
N ASP A 132 17.37 5.97 13.57
CA ASP A 132 18.28 5.61 12.48
C ASP A 132 19.49 4.76 12.93
N TYR A 133 19.70 4.62 14.24
CA TYR A 133 20.76 3.79 14.78
C TYR A 133 20.31 2.35 15.00
N ASN A 134 20.92 1.42 14.23
CA ASN A 134 20.50 0.01 14.14
C ASN A 134 20.63 -0.82 15.43
N GLY A 135 21.23 -0.28 16.48
CA GLY A 135 21.44 -0.97 17.76
C GLY A 135 20.39 -0.69 18.83
N ILE A 136 19.58 0.37 18.65
CA ILE A 136 18.61 0.80 19.66
C ILE A 136 17.28 1.05 18.99
N SER A 137 16.50 0.00 18.79
CA SER A 137 15.09 0.11 18.41
C SER A 137 14.27 0.34 19.66
N LEU A 138 13.93 1.59 19.95
CA LEU A 138 13.13 1.99 21.12
C LEU A 138 11.62 1.80 20.94
N SER A 139 11.15 1.53 19.74
CA SER A 139 9.90 0.89 19.46
C SER A 139 10.19 -0.17 18.41
N PRO A 140 10.11 -1.46 18.76
CA PRO A 140 10.21 -2.50 17.77
C PRO A 140 9.00 -2.37 16.85
N GLU A 141 9.15 -1.65 15.74
CA GLU A 141 8.30 -1.93 14.60
C GLU A 141 8.47 -3.43 14.36
N SER A 142 7.39 -4.18 14.52
CA SER A 142 7.41 -5.60 14.24
C SER A 142 7.95 -5.76 12.82
N ASP A 143 9.10 -6.41 12.66
CA ASP A 143 9.65 -6.78 11.35
C ASP A 143 8.70 -7.71 10.58
N LYS A 144 7.68 -8.25 11.27
CA LYS A 144 6.66 -9.11 10.70
C LYS A 144 5.51 -8.27 10.14
N VAL A 145 5.17 -8.52 8.90
CA VAL A 145 3.95 -7.98 8.28
C VAL A 145 2.78 -8.78 8.83
N GLY A 146 1.83 -8.08 9.47
CA GLY A 146 0.66 -8.73 10.05
C GLY A 146 -0.26 -9.35 9.00
N PRO A 147 -0.86 -10.53 9.27
CA PRO A 147 -1.76 -11.19 8.31
C PRO A 147 -3.07 -10.44 8.11
N TYR A 148 -3.50 -9.64 9.08
CA TYR A 148 -4.78 -8.92 9.04
C TYR A 148 -4.64 -7.43 8.67
N THR A 149 -3.47 -7.01 8.24
CA THR A 149 -3.17 -5.62 7.85
C THR A 149 -3.01 -5.51 6.35
N CYS A 150 -3.24 -4.31 5.79
CA CYS A 150 -2.94 -4.03 4.40
C CYS A 150 -1.47 -3.64 4.15
N GLU A 151 -0.58 -3.79 5.14
CA GLU A 151 0.85 -3.57 4.97
C GLU A 151 1.43 -4.46 3.87
N MET A 152 2.40 -3.95 3.11
CA MET A 152 3.04 -4.71 2.05
C MET A 152 4.55 -4.77 2.27
N PHE A 153 5.08 -5.98 2.39
CA PHE A 153 6.51 -6.22 2.37
C PHE A 153 7.09 -5.90 0.99
N ILE A 154 8.16 -5.14 0.95
CA ILE A 154 8.91 -4.86 -0.28
C ILE A 154 10.13 -5.78 -0.34
N CYS A 155 11.10 -5.57 0.57
CA CYS A 155 12.36 -6.29 0.57
C CYS A 155 13.01 -6.23 1.97
N LYS A 156 14.15 -6.90 2.11
CA LYS A 156 15.09 -6.61 3.20
C LYS A 156 16.10 -5.59 2.71
N ASP A 157 16.35 -4.56 3.52
CA ASP A 157 17.35 -3.56 3.25
C ASP A 157 18.76 -4.19 3.23
N GLY A 158 19.54 -3.87 2.21
CA GLY A 158 20.83 -4.51 1.98
C GLY A 158 21.94 -4.06 2.93
N GLU A 159 21.81 -2.89 3.56
CA GLU A 159 22.80 -2.37 4.50
C GLU A 159 22.43 -2.70 5.94
N THR A 160 21.16 -2.61 6.28
CA THR A 160 20.68 -2.74 7.65
C THR A 160 20.08 -4.10 7.98
N GLY A 161 19.73 -4.91 6.96
CA GLY A 161 19.00 -6.15 7.11
C GLY A 161 17.54 -5.99 7.55
N LYS A 162 17.06 -4.76 7.78
CA LYS A 162 15.69 -4.49 8.21
C LYS A 162 14.68 -4.81 7.12
N THR A 163 13.51 -5.26 7.56
CA THR A 163 12.34 -5.45 6.69
C THR A 163 11.78 -4.11 6.27
N ILE A 164 11.74 -3.87 4.97
CA ILE A 164 11.12 -2.69 4.37
C ILE A 164 9.71 -3.03 3.93
N LYS A 165 8.77 -2.27 4.43
CA LYS A 165 7.34 -2.45 4.14
C LYS A 165 6.67 -1.13 3.79
N ILE A 166 5.62 -1.18 3.00
CA ILE A 166 4.69 -0.07 2.80
C ILE A 166 3.68 -0.15 3.95
N PRO A 167 3.63 0.85 4.85
CA PRO A 167 2.66 0.87 5.93
C PRO A 167 1.23 0.89 5.42
N GLU A 168 0.29 0.40 6.20
CA GLU A 168 -1.13 0.33 5.83
C GLU A 168 -1.70 1.70 5.44
N SER A 169 -1.38 2.76 6.20
CA SER A 169 -1.83 4.13 5.91
C SER A 169 -1.29 4.68 4.58
N ARG A 170 -0.19 4.11 4.07
CA ARG A 170 0.49 4.50 2.83
C ARG A 170 0.20 3.56 1.66
N ARG A 171 -0.45 2.43 1.92
CA ARG A 171 -0.75 1.41 0.90
C ARG A 171 -1.68 1.92 -0.22
N PHE A 172 -2.46 2.96 0.05
CA PHE A 172 -3.36 3.61 -0.91
C PHE A 172 -2.71 4.79 -1.65
N GLU A 173 -1.47 5.12 -1.33
CA GLU A 173 -0.63 5.97 -2.17
C GLU A 173 -0.09 5.11 -3.31
N SER A 174 0.04 5.70 -4.51
CA SER A 174 0.43 4.90 -5.68
C SER A 174 1.86 4.37 -5.57
N THR A 175 2.08 3.18 -6.12
CA THR A 175 3.40 2.54 -6.20
C THR A 175 3.82 2.42 -7.66
N LEU A 176 5.04 2.83 -7.97
CA LEU A 176 5.65 2.75 -9.30
C LEU A 176 6.82 1.77 -9.29
N ILE A 177 6.82 0.81 -10.21
CA ILE A 177 7.89 -0.17 -10.40
C ILE A 177 8.51 0.07 -11.78
N VAL A 178 9.82 0.39 -11.81
CA VAL A 178 10.52 0.70 -13.07
C VAL A 178 11.68 -0.26 -13.29
N GLY A 179 11.81 -0.73 -14.51
CA GLY A 179 12.91 -1.57 -14.94
C GLY A 179 12.69 -2.07 -16.37
N VAL A 180 13.78 -2.34 -17.09
CA VAL A 180 13.74 -2.84 -18.46
C VAL A 180 13.04 -4.20 -18.57
N SER A 181 12.72 -4.61 -19.80
CA SER A 181 12.20 -5.95 -20.05
C SER A 181 13.20 -7.01 -19.55
N GLY A 182 12.70 -8.08 -18.92
CA GLY A 182 13.53 -9.14 -18.33
C GLY A 182 14.19 -8.78 -16.98
N SER A 183 14.00 -7.59 -16.45
CA SER A 183 14.54 -7.22 -15.11
C SER A 183 13.88 -7.96 -13.94
N GLY A 184 12.74 -8.63 -14.16
CA GLY A 184 11.99 -9.36 -13.16
C GLY A 184 10.89 -8.56 -12.46
N LYS A 185 10.42 -7.46 -13.05
CA LYS A 185 9.31 -6.66 -12.50
C LYS A 185 8.09 -7.51 -12.15
N THR A 186 7.60 -8.29 -13.11
CA THR A 186 6.44 -9.15 -12.95
C THR A 186 6.71 -10.25 -11.93
N THR A 187 7.74 -11.05 -12.13
CA THR A 187 8.00 -12.28 -11.35
C THR A 187 8.57 -12.06 -9.94
N MET A 188 9.26 -10.94 -9.69
CA MET A 188 9.90 -10.66 -8.40
C MET A 188 9.22 -9.51 -7.63
N ALA A 189 8.43 -8.66 -8.29
CA ALA A 189 7.72 -7.59 -7.61
C ALA A 189 6.19 -7.81 -7.65
N PHE A 190 5.55 -7.87 -8.83
CA PHE A 190 4.09 -7.99 -8.93
C PHE A 190 3.57 -9.30 -8.36
N GLU A 191 4.03 -10.44 -8.86
CA GLU A 191 3.54 -11.75 -8.41
C GLU A 191 3.67 -11.95 -6.89
N PRO A 192 4.83 -11.66 -6.23
CA PRO A 192 4.94 -11.79 -4.79
C PRO A 192 4.06 -10.79 -4.01
N MET A 193 3.86 -9.56 -4.53
CA MET A 193 2.97 -8.59 -3.88
C MET A 193 1.51 -9.03 -3.96
N ILE A 194 1.05 -9.49 -5.13
CA ILE A 194 -0.30 -10.00 -5.34
C ILE A 194 -0.54 -11.26 -4.50
N ALA A 195 0.41 -12.20 -4.46
CA ALA A 195 0.30 -13.41 -3.66
C ALA A 195 0.17 -13.12 -2.15
N ARG A 196 0.89 -12.10 -1.64
CA ARG A 196 0.72 -11.63 -0.26
C ARG A 196 -0.66 -11.02 0.00
N ASP A 197 -1.20 -10.27 -0.94
CA ASP A 197 -2.56 -9.74 -0.80
C ASP A 197 -3.62 -10.86 -0.87
N ILE A 198 -3.39 -11.91 -1.69
CA ILE A 198 -4.22 -13.12 -1.70
C ILE A 198 -4.18 -13.84 -0.35
N GLU A 199 -2.99 -14.03 0.21
CA GLU A 199 -2.79 -14.62 1.54
C GLU A 199 -3.54 -13.81 2.63
N LYS A 200 -3.42 -12.49 2.61
CA LYS A 200 -4.16 -11.62 3.52
C LYS A 200 -5.66 -11.71 3.36
N LYS A 201 -6.14 -11.73 2.12
CA LYS A 201 -7.56 -11.93 1.83
C LYS A 201 -8.07 -13.25 2.41
N PHE A 202 -7.30 -14.33 2.27
CA PHE A 202 -7.63 -15.63 2.85
C PHE A 202 -7.76 -15.55 4.38
N PHE A 203 -6.76 -14.98 5.07
CA PHE A 203 -6.81 -14.83 6.52
C PHE A 203 -7.95 -13.93 7.00
N LEU A 204 -8.23 -12.84 6.33
CA LEU A 204 -9.36 -11.96 6.65
C LEU A 204 -10.71 -12.68 6.47
N LYS A 205 -10.85 -13.49 5.40
CA LYS A 205 -12.03 -14.29 5.16
C LYS A 205 -12.22 -15.37 6.24
N GLU A 206 -11.16 -16.08 6.59
CA GLU A 206 -11.20 -17.10 7.66
C GLU A 206 -11.54 -16.47 9.01
N ALA A 207 -10.91 -15.34 9.35
CA ALA A 207 -11.19 -14.61 10.59
C ALA A 207 -12.65 -14.12 10.64
N SER A 208 -13.17 -13.61 9.52
CA SER A 208 -14.56 -13.18 9.43
C SER A 208 -15.55 -14.35 9.60
N LYS A 209 -15.20 -15.52 9.02
CA LYS A 209 -16.00 -16.75 9.15
C LYS A 209 -16.00 -17.27 10.60
N GLU A 210 -14.84 -17.30 11.26
CA GLU A 210 -14.72 -17.69 12.67
C GLU A 210 -15.54 -16.78 13.58
N LEU A 211 -15.47 -15.47 13.38
CA LEU A 211 -16.24 -14.50 14.14
C LEU A 211 -17.75 -14.67 13.91
N GLY A 212 -18.16 -14.83 12.66
CA GLY A 212 -19.56 -15.06 12.33
C GLY A 212 -20.10 -16.33 12.95
N PHE A 213 -19.36 -17.43 12.89
CA PHE A 213 -19.73 -18.69 13.53
C PHE A 213 -19.82 -18.55 15.06
N ALA A 214 -18.88 -17.84 15.69
CA ALA A 214 -18.93 -17.56 17.12
C ALA A 214 -20.15 -16.72 17.49
N ALA A 215 -20.50 -15.70 16.69
CA ALA A 215 -21.67 -14.85 16.91
C ALA A 215 -23.00 -15.63 16.81
N LEU A 216 -23.07 -16.58 15.87
CA LEU A 216 -24.22 -17.50 15.74
C LEU A 216 -24.32 -18.42 16.95
N LYS A 217 -23.19 -19.05 17.36
CA LYS A 217 -23.15 -19.96 18.50
C LYS A 217 -23.59 -19.32 19.81
N THR A 218 -23.28 -18.04 19.99
CA THR A 218 -23.60 -17.29 21.23
C THR A 218 -24.93 -16.53 21.14
N GLY A 219 -25.70 -16.67 20.05
CA GLY A 219 -26.97 -15.99 19.89
C GLY A 219 -26.87 -14.47 19.74
N ILE A 220 -25.66 -13.94 19.41
CA ILE A 220 -25.46 -12.51 19.10
C ILE A 220 -26.00 -12.17 17.72
N ALA A 221 -25.97 -13.13 16.79
CA ALA A 221 -26.44 -12.94 15.44
C ALA A 221 -27.24 -14.14 14.97
N THR A 222 -28.06 -13.92 13.92
CA THR A 222 -28.75 -14.95 13.12
C THR A 222 -28.36 -14.79 11.67
N ILE A 223 -28.65 -15.76 10.81
CA ILE A 223 -28.47 -15.62 9.37
C ILE A 223 -29.75 -15.07 8.75
N LYS A 224 -29.62 -14.02 7.89
CA LYS A 224 -30.75 -13.31 7.30
C LYS A 224 -31.63 -14.20 6.41
N GLU A 225 -31.01 -15.13 5.68
CA GLU A 225 -31.65 -15.99 4.71
C GLU A 225 -31.17 -17.43 4.88
N PRO A 226 -32.01 -18.44 4.58
CA PRO A 226 -31.60 -19.83 4.69
C PRO A 226 -30.66 -20.21 3.54
N TYR A 227 -29.40 -20.46 3.87
CA TYR A 227 -28.38 -20.94 2.95
C TYR A 227 -27.96 -22.37 3.29
N SER A 228 -27.52 -23.16 2.32
CA SER A 228 -26.91 -24.44 2.60
C SER A 228 -25.58 -24.30 3.33
N ASN A 229 -25.21 -25.32 4.11
CA ASN A 229 -23.95 -25.31 4.87
C ASN A 229 -22.71 -25.17 3.96
N ASP A 230 -22.76 -25.83 2.79
CA ASP A 230 -21.66 -25.77 1.81
C ASP A 230 -21.55 -24.38 1.18
N TYR A 231 -22.69 -23.75 0.87
CA TYR A 231 -22.71 -22.38 0.38
C TYR A 231 -22.10 -21.40 1.39
N LEU A 232 -22.48 -21.52 2.68
CA LEU A 232 -21.93 -20.67 3.73
C LEU A 232 -20.43 -20.89 3.94
N ASN A 233 -19.97 -22.15 3.91
CA ASN A 233 -18.54 -22.42 4.02
C ASN A 233 -17.74 -21.83 2.84
N ALA A 234 -18.31 -21.79 1.65
CA ALA A 234 -17.69 -21.23 0.45
C ALA A 234 -17.77 -19.69 0.41
N ASN A 235 -18.95 -19.10 0.73
CA ASN A 235 -19.29 -17.72 0.40
C ASN A 235 -19.62 -16.85 1.62
N PHE A 236 -19.40 -17.32 2.84
CA PHE A 236 -19.76 -16.59 4.04
C PHE A 236 -19.17 -15.19 4.08
N THR A 237 -20.01 -14.20 4.37
CA THR A 237 -19.62 -12.83 4.67
C THR A 237 -20.34 -12.34 5.91
N LEU A 238 -19.75 -11.40 6.66
CA LEU A 238 -20.39 -10.84 7.87
C LEU A 238 -21.70 -10.09 7.57
N ASP A 239 -21.91 -9.66 6.33
CA ASP A 239 -23.13 -8.96 5.91
C ASP A 239 -24.34 -9.94 5.79
N MET A 240 -24.09 -11.26 5.77
CA MET A 240 -25.14 -12.29 5.84
C MET A 240 -25.74 -12.44 7.24
N LEU A 241 -25.11 -11.88 8.25
CA LEU A 241 -25.56 -11.91 9.62
C LEU A 241 -26.57 -10.79 9.88
N ASP A 242 -27.64 -11.14 10.58
CA ASP A 242 -28.52 -10.21 11.25
C ASP A 242 -28.14 -10.16 12.73
N ILE A 243 -27.69 -9.00 13.20
CA ILE A 243 -27.20 -8.85 14.56
C ILE A 243 -28.38 -8.56 15.47
N THR A 244 -28.53 -9.36 16.52
CA THR A 244 -29.60 -9.20 17.50
C THR A 244 -29.58 -7.80 18.09
N GLN A 245 -30.76 -7.17 18.13
CA GLN A 245 -30.91 -5.79 18.60
C GLN A 245 -30.25 -5.58 19.98
N GLY A 246 -29.45 -4.54 20.09
CA GLY A 246 -28.72 -4.21 21.32
C GLY A 246 -27.36 -4.91 21.47
N LYS A 247 -27.03 -5.88 20.61
CA LYS A 247 -25.73 -6.61 20.66
C LYS A 247 -24.71 -6.13 19.63
N GLU A 248 -25.02 -5.08 18.84
CA GLU A 248 -24.13 -4.55 17.80
C GLU A 248 -22.78 -4.07 18.38
N LYS A 249 -22.79 -3.48 19.57
CA LYS A 249 -21.57 -3.00 20.23
C LYS A 249 -20.66 -4.16 20.61
N ILE A 250 -21.21 -5.25 21.15
CA ILE A 250 -20.46 -6.47 21.50
C ILE A 250 -19.84 -7.06 20.23
N PHE A 251 -20.63 -7.22 19.19
CA PHE A 251 -20.15 -7.75 17.90
C PHE A 251 -19.01 -6.91 17.31
N ASN A 252 -19.18 -5.59 17.28
CA ASN A 252 -18.16 -4.68 16.77
C ASN A 252 -16.89 -4.68 17.62
N THR A 253 -16.99 -4.87 18.94
CA THR A 253 -15.81 -5.01 19.81
C THR A 253 -15.01 -6.26 19.48
N TYR A 254 -15.65 -7.40 19.27
CA TYR A 254 -14.97 -8.63 18.87
C TYR A 254 -14.40 -8.53 17.45
N LEU A 255 -15.14 -7.93 16.52
CA LEU A 255 -14.64 -7.66 15.17
C LEU A 255 -13.38 -6.80 15.19
N ASN A 256 -13.37 -5.74 15.97
CA ASN A 256 -12.21 -4.87 16.14
C ASN A 256 -11.01 -5.59 16.76
N LYS A 257 -11.25 -6.44 17.78
CA LYS A 257 -10.20 -7.24 18.41
C LYS A 257 -9.59 -8.25 17.44
N LEU A 258 -10.42 -8.86 16.58
CA LEU A 258 -9.97 -9.86 15.61
C LEU A 258 -9.15 -9.24 14.48
N ILE A 259 -9.52 -8.03 14.04
CA ILE A 259 -8.91 -7.33 12.90
C ILE A 259 -8.05 -6.14 13.38
N TYR A 260 -7.37 -6.32 14.51
CA TYR A 260 -6.44 -5.31 15.03
C TYR A 260 -5.19 -5.23 14.17
N THR A 261 -4.77 -4.02 13.81
CA THR A 261 -3.59 -3.81 12.98
C THR A 261 -2.33 -3.64 13.81
N SER A 262 -1.18 -4.01 13.26
CA SER A 262 0.14 -3.84 13.87
C SER A 262 0.50 -2.38 14.18
N SER A 263 -0.24 -1.41 13.61
CA SER A 263 -0.05 0.03 13.86
C SER A 263 -0.86 0.56 15.06
N GLY A 264 -1.49 -0.30 15.86
CA GLY A 264 -2.29 0.11 17.01
C GLY A 264 -3.62 0.80 16.66
N LYS A 265 -3.88 1.08 15.38
CA LYS A 265 -5.15 1.69 14.95
C LYS A 265 -6.15 0.62 14.56
N LYS A 266 -7.35 0.73 15.09
CA LYS A 266 -8.47 -0.17 14.76
C LYS A 266 -8.89 0.05 13.31
N ASN A 267 -8.42 -0.79 12.40
CA ASN A 267 -8.92 -0.85 11.03
C ASN A 267 -9.78 -2.09 10.88
N ILE A 268 -11.04 -1.89 10.55
CA ILE A 268 -12.00 -2.98 10.39
C ILE A 268 -11.97 -3.40 8.93
N TYR A 269 -10.98 -4.21 8.54
CA TYR A 269 -11.02 -4.85 7.25
C TYR A 269 -11.73 -6.19 7.35
N LYS A 270 -12.91 -6.25 6.78
CA LYS A 270 -13.67 -7.49 6.64
C LYS A 270 -13.16 -8.35 5.50
N ASN A 271 -12.58 -7.71 4.50
CA ASN A 271 -12.13 -8.31 3.24
C ASN A 271 -11.18 -7.33 2.52
N LEU A 272 -10.57 -7.77 1.43
CA LEU A 272 -9.88 -6.91 0.46
C LEU A 272 -10.15 -7.40 -0.96
N GLY A 273 -10.16 -6.47 -1.91
CA GLY A 273 -10.32 -6.76 -3.34
C GLY A 273 -8.99 -6.62 -4.07
N ILE A 274 -8.87 -7.36 -5.16
CA ILE A 274 -7.68 -7.34 -6.03
C ILE A 274 -8.14 -7.30 -7.48
N THR A 275 -7.61 -6.36 -8.25
CA THR A 275 -7.69 -6.41 -9.71
C THR A 275 -6.28 -6.45 -10.27
N TYR A 276 -5.98 -7.44 -11.10
CA TYR A 276 -4.69 -7.57 -11.77
C TYR A 276 -4.88 -7.54 -13.27
N MET A 277 -4.24 -6.60 -13.94
CA MET A 277 -4.21 -6.46 -15.39
C MET A 277 -2.80 -6.71 -15.90
N ALA A 278 -2.66 -7.68 -16.80
CA ALA A 278 -1.38 -8.05 -17.42
C ALA A 278 -1.50 -8.17 -18.94
N PRO A 279 -0.41 -7.92 -19.69
CA PRO A 279 -0.38 -8.01 -21.14
C PRO A 279 -0.36 -9.45 -21.68
N ASP A 280 -0.01 -10.41 -20.85
CA ASP A 280 0.16 -11.82 -21.22
C ASP A 280 -0.60 -12.75 -20.26
N TYR A 281 -0.94 -13.95 -20.77
CA TYR A 281 -1.67 -14.95 -19.98
C TYR A 281 -0.77 -15.73 -19.02
N GLU A 282 0.52 -15.82 -19.27
CA GLU A 282 1.45 -16.55 -18.39
C GLU A 282 1.46 -15.93 -16.99
N SER A 283 1.61 -14.60 -16.92
CA SER A 283 1.54 -13.83 -15.67
C SER A 283 0.20 -14.02 -14.95
N ILE A 284 -0.91 -14.03 -15.69
CA ILE A 284 -2.26 -14.30 -15.14
C ILE A 284 -2.33 -15.72 -14.58
N SER A 285 -1.83 -16.73 -15.32
CA SER A 285 -1.87 -18.15 -14.92
C SER A 285 -1.12 -18.43 -13.63
N HIS A 286 -0.01 -17.71 -13.38
CA HIS A 286 0.75 -17.84 -12.13
C HIS A 286 -0.10 -17.39 -10.93
N ILE A 287 -0.78 -16.26 -11.03
CA ILE A 287 -1.66 -15.75 -9.98
C ILE A 287 -2.91 -16.62 -9.83
N GLU A 288 -3.46 -17.13 -10.95
CA GLU A 288 -4.58 -18.06 -10.93
C GLU A 288 -4.26 -19.33 -10.12
N LYS A 289 -3.05 -19.90 -10.27
CA LYS A 289 -2.58 -21.04 -9.47
C LYS A 289 -2.54 -20.72 -7.98
N VAL A 290 -2.06 -19.52 -7.61
CA VAL A 290 -2.07 -19.06 -6.20
C VAL A 290 -3.50 -18.97 -5.68
N LEU A 291 -4.43 -18.37 -6.42
CA LEU A 291 -5.83 -18.25 -6.02
C LEU A 291 -6.49 -19.62 -5.82
N LYS A 292 -6.22 -20.59 -6.73
CA LYS A 292 -6.68 -21.98 -6.59
C LYS A 292 -6.11 -22.66 -5.33
N ASN A 293 -4.84 -22.43 -5.02
CA ASN A 293 -4.21 -22.98 -3.83
C ASN A 293 -4.81 -22.44 -2.52
N TYR A 294 -5.26 -21.19 -2.52
CA TYR A 294 -5.96 -20.56 -1.38
C TYR A 294 -7.48 -20.70 -1.42
N SER A 295 -8.04 -21.41 -2.40
CA SER A 295 -9.50 -21.58 -2.58
C SER A 295 -10.26 -20.25 -2.58
N ILE A 296 -9.70 -19.22 -3.21
CA ILE A 296 -10.31 -17.91 -3.34
C ILE A 296 -11.01 -17.81 -4.71
N PRO A 297 -12.31 -17.48 -4.76
CA PRO A 297 -13.01 -17.28 -6.01
C PRO A 297 -12.48 -16.03 -6.73
N TYR A 298 -12.42 -16.10 -8.04
CA TYR A 298 -11.93 -15.04 -8.91
C TYR A 298 -12.71 -15.00 -10.22
N ASN A 299 -12.71 -13.82 -10.84
CA ASN A 299 -13.20 -13.59 -12.18
C ASN A 299 -12.00 -13.46 -13.12
N ILE A 300 -12.09 -14.07 -14.32
CA ILE A 300 -11.05 -13.95 -15.35
C ILE A 300 -11.64 -13.39 -16.63
N VAL A 301 -10.99 -12.38 -17.18
CA VAL A 301 -11.32 -11.73 -18.44
C VAL A 301 -10.17 -11.96 -19.41
N ASP A 302 -10.42 -12.76 -20.44
CA ASP A 302 -9.41 -13.14 -21.42
C ASP A 302 -10.03 -13.16 -22.84
N PRO A 303 -9.62 -12.26 -23.74
CA PRO A 303 -10.13 -12.21 -25.12
C PRO A 303 -9.91 -13.48 -25.94
N ASN A 304 -8.99 -14.35 -25.55
CA ASN A 304 -8.74 -15.60 -26.25
C ASN A 304 -9.59 -16.76 -25.71
N ASP A 305 -10.30 -16.55 -24.60
CA ASP A 305 -11.21 -17.53 -24.02
C ASP A 305 -12.67 -17.15 -24.33
N MET A 306 -13.32 -17.92 -25.19
CA MET A 306 -14.72 -17.70 -25.55
C MET A 306 -15.70 -17.93 -24.38
N SER A 307 -15.26 -18.61 -23.30
CA SER A 307 -16.02 -18.78 -22.06
C SER A 307 -15.73 -17.68 -21.02
N SER A 308 -14.90 -16.70 -21.39
CA SER A 308 -14.55 -15.59 -20.52
C SER A 308 -15.77 -14.84 -20.00
N ILE A 309 -15.64 -14.37 -18.76
CA ILE A 309 -16.63 -13.45 -18.19
C ILE A 309 -16.65 -12.13 -18.97
N GLY A 310 -17.82 -11.53 -19.13
CA GLY A 310 -18.01 -10.30 -19.89
C GLY A 310 -17.73 -9.04 -19.08
N LEU A 311 -17.53 -7.95 -19.83
CA LEU A 311 -17.39 -6.56 -19.34
C LEU A 311 -18.39 -5.65 -20.06
N ASN A 312 -19.63 -6.09 -20.21
CA ASN A 312 -20.67 -5.27 -20.82
C ASN A 312 -20.97 -4.05 -19.94
N PRO A 313 -20.78 -2.80 -20.42
CA PRO A 313 -20.96 -1.61 -19.61
C PRO A 313 -22.43 -1.37 -19.19
N PHE A 314 -23.38 -2.03 -19.84
CA PHE A 314 -24.80 -1.95 -19.48
C PHE A 314 -25.17 -2.76 -18.23
N VAL A 315 -24.23 -3.41 -17.56
CA VAL A 315 -24.47 -4.22 -16.35
C VAL A 315 -24.80 -3.38 -15.10
N PHE A 316 -24.48 -2.09 -15.08
CA PHE A 316 -24.79 -1.23 -13.92
C PHE A 316 -26.30 -1.10 -13.71
N ASP A 317 -26.73 -1.06 -12.46
CA ASP A 317 -28.15 -1.04 -12.11
C ASP A 317 -28.83 0.32 -12.45
N ASP A 318 -28.13 1.45 -12.27
CA ASP A 318 -28.62 2.81 -12.56
C ASP A 318 -28.49 3.14 -14.07
N PRO A 319 -29.61 3.45 -14.77
CA PRO A 319 -29.58 3.81 -16.19
C PRO A 319 -28.79 5.08 -16.49
N VAL A 320 -28.91 6.11 -15.65
CA VAL A 320 -28.20 7.40 -15.84
C VAL A 320 -26.70 7.20 -15.64
N LYS A 321 -26.33 6.48 -14.60
CA LYS A 321 -24.91 6.11 -14.37
C LYS A 321 -24.35 5.32 -15.54
N THR A 322 -25.10 4.37 -16.07
CA THR A 322 -24.72 3.56 -17.23
C THR A 322 -24.42 4.44 -18.44
N SER A 323 -25.33 5.34 -18.78
CA SER A 323 -25.20 6.23 -19.95
C SER A 323 -23.99 7.18 -19.84
N ILE A 324 -23.79 7.79 -18.67
CA ILE A 324 -22.63 8.64 -18.38
C ILE A 324 -21.34 7.84 -18.47
N SER A 325 -21.32 6.60 -17.94
CA SER A 325 -20.12 5.76 -17.97
C SER A 325 -19.72 5.41 -19.40
N ILE A 326 -20.68 4.99 -20.23
CA ILE A 326 -20.42 4.62 -21.63
C ILE A 326 -19.95 5.81 -22.44
N SER A 327 -20.64 6.95 -22.32
CA SER A 327 -20.28 8.17 -23.03
C SER A 327 -18.89 8.69 -22.65
N ALA A 328 -18.56 8.66 -21.35
CA ALA A 328 -17.27 9.08 -20.86
C ALA A 328 -16.13 8.16 -21.37
N VAL A 329 -16.32 6.85 -21.34
CA VAL A 329 -15.33 5.89 -21.84
C VAL A 329 -15.11 6.07 -23.34
N LEU A 330 -16.17 6.09 -24.14
CA LEU A 330 -16.08 6.26 -25.58
C LEU A 330 -15.47 7.62 -25.95
N LYS A 331 -15.87 8.70 -25.28
CA LYS A 331 -15.26 10.03 -25.45
C LYS A 331 -13.73 9.98 -25.33
N ARG A 332 -13.21 9.33 -24.29
CA ARG A 332 -11.79 9.21 -24.04
C ARG A 332 -11.04 8.39 -25.10
N MET A 333 -11.73 7.49 -25.78
CA MET A 333 -11.15 6.69 -26.87
C MET A 333 -10.93 7.51 -28.17
N TYR A 334 -11.78 8.50 -28.47
CA TYR A 334 -11.69 9.34 -29.66
C TYR A 334 -11.20 10.76 -29.40
N GLU A 335 -11.00 11.15 -28.14
CA GLU A 335 -10.49 12.49 -27.80
C GLU A 335 -9.01 12.59 -28.18
N THR A 336 -8.67 13.62 -28.98
CA THR A 336 -7.29 13.97 -29.33
C THR A 336 -6.73 14.99 -28.35
N ASN A 337 -5.41 15.05 -28.17
CA ASN A 337 -4.76 15.94 -27.20
C ASN A 337 -4.86 17.43 -27.57
N GLU A 338 -5.05 17.76 -28.85
CA GLU A 338 -5.24 19.12 -29.35
C GLU A 338 -6.65 19.23 -29.92
N VAL A 339 -7.50 19.98 -29.26
CA VAL A 339 -8.89 20.15 -29.66
C VAL A 339 -9.11 21.59 -30.12
N THR A 340 -9.38 21.79 -31.39
CA THR A 340 -9.87 23.07 -31.91
C THR A 340 -11.29 23.32 -31.39
N VAL A 341 -11.73 24.58 -31.38
CA VAL A 341 -13.10 24.96 -30.96
C VAL A 341 -14.17 24.16 -31.74
N GLN A 342 -13.93 23.94 -33.03
CA GLN A 342 -14.82 23.18 -33.90
C GLN A 342 -14.85 21.70 -33.52
N GLN A 343 -13.70 21.09 -33.22
CA GLN A 343 -13.62 19.71 -32.77
C GLN A 343 -14.30 19.53 -31.39
N ALA A 344 -14.14 20.49 -30.46
CA ALA A 344 -14.81 20.48 -29.18
C ALA A 344 -16.33 20.49 -29.33
N TYR A 345 -16.86 21.27 -30.28
CA TYR A 345 -18.28 21.29 -30.59
C TYR A 345 -18.78 19.92 -31.05
N TYR A 346 -18.13 19.30 -32.01
CA TYR A 346 -18.52 17.94 -32.48
C TYR A 346 -18.35 16.87 -31.41
N GLN A 347 -17.32 16.95 -30.58
CA GLN A 347 -17.14 16.01 -29.46
C GLN A 347 -18.26 16.13 -28.42
N ASN A 348 -18.77 17.34 -28.15
CA ASN A 348 -19.88 17.53 -27.23
C ASN A 348 -21.19 16.95 -27.79
N ILE A 349 -21.48 17.15 -29.10
CA ILE A 349 -22.63 16.55 -29.76
C ILE A 349 -22.55 15.03 -29.70
N THR A 350 -21.39 14.46 -30.02
CA THR A 350 -21.15 13.01 -29.98
C THR A 350 -21.35 12.46 -28.57
N THR A 351 -20.79 13.11 -27.56
CA THR A 351 -20.92 12.70 -26.15
C THR A 351 -22.38 12.69 -25.71
N GLN A 352 -23.11 13.77 -26.00
CA GLN A 352 -24.54 13.88 -25.67
C GLN A 352 -25.38 12.81 -26.41
N ALA A 353 -25.09 12.55 -27.68
CA ALA A 353 -25.79 11.55 -28.46
C ALA A 353 -25.57 10.13 -27.91
N ILE A 354 -24.31 9.76 -27.60
CA ILE A 354 -23.99 8.45 -27.02
C ILE A 354 -24.66 8.30 -25.64
N GLU A 355 -24.66 9.35 -24.84
CA GLU A 355 -25.28 9.34 -23.51
C GLU A 355 -26.80 9.07 -23.64
N ASN A 356 -27.47 9.83 -24.49
CA ASN A 356 -28.90 9.68 -24.72
C ASN A 356 -29.28 8.33 -25.36
N LEU A 357 -28.51 7.84 -26.33
CA LEU A 357 -28.71 6.52 -26.94
C LEU A 357 -28.50 5.39 -25.93
N SER A 358 -27.48 5.47 -25.11
CA SER A 358 -27.21 4.48 -24.06
C SER A 358 -28.32 4.45 -23.01
N LEU A 359 -28.85 5.64 -22.64
CA LEU A 359 -29.98 5.73 -21.73
C LEU A 359 -31.25 5.11 -22.32
N LEU A 360 -31.58 5.44 -23.57
CA LEU A 360 -32.70 4.85 -24.29
C LEU A 360 -32.61 3.32 -24.37
N LEU A 361 -31.44 2.80 -24.73
CA LEU A 361 -31.20 1.34 -24.78
C LEU A 361 -31.37 0.70 -23.41
N LYS A 362 -30.77 1.27 -22.37
CA LYS A 362 -30.80 0.69 -21.02
C LYS A 362 -32.22 0.58 -20.47
N GLU A 363 -33.08 1.57 -20.76
CA GLU A 363 -34.47 1.58 -20.28
C GLU A 363 -35.43 0.71 -21.11
N ILE A 364 -35.27 0.71 -22.42
CA ILE A 364 -36.26 0.06 -23.32
C ILE A 364 -35.90 -1.37 -23.72
N TYR A 365 -34.61 -1.64 -23.91
CA TYR A 365 -34.16 -2.93 -24.44
C TYR A 365 -34.59 -4.11 -23.55
N PRO A 366 -34.42 -4.10 -22.23
CA PRO A 366 -34.84 -5.20 -21.36
C PRO A 366 -36.37 -5.43 -21.40
N LYS A 367 -37.14 -4.35 -21.51
CA LYS A 367 -38.61 -4.41 -21.55
C LYS A 367 -39.14 -5.00 -22.86
N THR A 368 -38.36 -4.92 -23.93
CA THR A 368 -38.75 -5.40 -25.26
C THR A 368 -38.09 -6.72 -25.68
N HIS A 369 -37.06 -7.17 -24.89
CA HIS A 369 -36.26 -8.36 -25.20
C HIS A 369 -36.16 -9.29 -23.98
N ASN A 370 -37.26 -9.56 -23.30
CA ASN A 370 -37.36 -10.54 -22.20
C ASN A 370 -36.33 -10.38 -21.09
N GLY A 371 -36.00 -9.13 -20.70
CA GLY A 371 -35.07 -8.85 -19.63
C GLY A 371 -33.57 -8.91 -20.01
N LEU A 372 -33.24 -9.18 -21.28
CA LEU A 372 -31.86 -9.19 -21.73
C LEU A 372 -31.23 -7.81 -21.65
N LEU A 373 -29.95 -7.77 -21.26
CA LEU A 373 -29.17 -6.53 -21.26
C LEU A 373 -28.86 -6.10 -22.71
N PRO A 374 -28.96 -4.81 -23.05
CA PRO A 374 -28.36 -4.29 -24.26
C PRO A 374 -26.84 -4.41 -24.20
N ASN A 375 -26.16 -4.20 -25.33
CA ASN A 375 -24.72 -4.24 -25.41
C ASN A 375 -24.18 -3.17 -26.38
N LEU A 376 -22.86 -3.17 -26.59
CA LEU A 376 -22.21 -2.18 -27.45
C LEU A 376 -22.51 -2.37 -28.95
N GLU A 377 -22.93 -3.58 -29.38
CA GLU A 377 -23.39 -3.80 -30.78
C GLU A 377 -24.76 -3.13 -30.99
N ASP A 378 -25.66 -3.20 -30.01
CA ASP A 378 -26.94 -2.52 -30.11
C ASP A 378 -26.76 -1.01 -30.18
N LEU A 379 -25.79 -0.48 -29.40
CA LEU A 379 -25.39 0.94 -29.48
C LEU A 379 -24.81 1.28 -30.85
N LEU A 380 -23.92 0.45 -31.38
CA LEU A 380 -23.33 0.65 -32.71
C LEU A 380 -24.38 0.64 -33.81
N MET A 381 -25.37 -0.27 -33.74
CA MET A 381 -26.49 -0.29 -34.68
C MET A 381 -27.31 1.01 -34.63
N MET A 382 -27.55 1.57 -33.44
CA MET A 382 -28.28 2.82 -33.30
C MET A 382 -27.45 4.05 -33.77
N LEU A 383 -26.11 4.03 -33.59
CA LEU A 383 -25.24 5.07 -34.12
C LEU A 383 -25.28 5.15 -35.65
N ASN A 384 -25.47 4.00 -36.31
CA ASN A 384 -25.45 3.88 -37.78
C ASN A 384 -26.85 3.90 -38.39
N ASN A 385 -27.93 3.58 -37.62
CA ASN A 385 -29.28 3.50 -38.12
C ASN A 385 -30.25 4.30 -37.24
N PHE A 386 -30.58 5.50 -37.70
CA PHE A 386 -31.46 6.43 -37.00
C PHE A 386 -32.96 6.00 -37.03
N GLU A 387 -33.40 5.23 -38.03
CA GLU A 387 -34.74 4.69 -38.04
C GLU A 387 -35.00 3.72 -36.87
N LEU A 388 -33.92 3.01 -36.45
CA LEU A 388 -33.99 2.15 -35.29
C LEU A 388 -34.20 2.96 -34.01
N VAL A 389 -33.55 4.14 -33.90
CA VAL A 389 -33.73 5.07 -32.76
C VAL A 389 -35.20 5.52 -32.67
N GLU A 390 -35.77 5.92 -33.80
CA GLU A 390 -37.18 6.34 -33.86
C GLU A 390 -38.13 5.22 -33.36
N LYS A 391 -37.92 3.95 -33.83
CA LYS A 391 -38.69 2.81 -33.36
C LYS A 391 -38.61 2.55 -31.85
N PHE A 392 -37.41 2.73 -31.26
CA PHE A 392 -37.22 2.61 -29.80
C PHE A 392 -37.90 3.76 -29.06
N CYS A 393 -37.86 4.99 -29.58
CA CYS A 393 -38.57 6.14 -29.01
C CYS A 393 -40.09 5.93 -29.02
N GLU A 394 -40.64 5.38 -30.11
CA GLU A 394 -42.07 5.01 -30.17
C GLU A 394 -42.47 3.94 -29.15
N LYS A 395 -41.60 2.92 -28.94
CA LYS A 395 -41.80 1.96 -27.86
C LYS A 395 -41.76 2.60 -26.47
N MET A 396 -40.88 3.57 -26.25
CA MET A 396 -40.80 4.34 -24.99
C MET A 396 -42.09 5.15 -24.77
N LYS A 397 -42.60 5.83 -25.80
CA LYS A 397 -43.86 6.59 -25.73
C LYS A 397 -45.07 5.76 -25.33
N LYS A 398 -45.10 4.44 -25.66
CA LYS A 398 -46.17 3.53 -25.28
C LYS A 398 -46.19 3.15 -23.80
N ILE A 399 -45.15 3.50 -23.04
CA ILE A 399 -45.04 3.26 -21.60
C ILE A 399 -45.19 4.61 -20.89
N PRO A 400 -46.36 4.95 -20.30
CA PRO A 400 -46.66 6.29 -19.80
C PRO A 400 -45.66 6.82 -18.79
N GLU A 401 -45.23 5.98 -17.85
CA GLU A 401 -44.23 6.35 -16.81
C GLU A 401 -42.89 6.77 -17.42
N LEU A 402 -42.42 6.08 -18.48
CA LEU A 402 -41.17 6.42 -19.15
C LEU A 402 -41.35 7.62 -20.08
N ALA A 403 -42.48 7.76 -20.74
CA ALA A 403 -42.79 8.89 -21.62
C ALA A 403 -42.76 10.20 -20.83
N GLU A 404 -43.34 10.22 -19.62
CA GLU A 404 -43.33 11.37 -18.73
C GLU A 404 -41.92 11.65 -18.18
N LYS A 405 -41.30 10.62 -17.65
CA LYS A 405 -39.93 10.74 -17.05
C LYS A 405 -38.89 11.22 -18.05
N TYR A 406 -38.98 10.81 -19.31
CA TYR A 406 -37.96 11.05 -20.35
C TYR A 406 -38.47 11.94 -21.49
N GLN A 407 -39.39 12.85 -21.24
CA GLN A 407 -39.91 13.78 -22.25
C GLN A 407 -38.83 14.60 -22.95
N ILE A 408 -37.82 15.09 -22.19
CA ILE A 408 -36.70 15.88 -22.73
C ILE A 408 -35.86 14.99 -23.68
N LEU A 409 -35.63 13.73 -23.32
CA LEU A 409 -34.90 12.75 -24.14
C LEU A 409 -35.63 12.49 -25.46
N LEU A 410 -36.96 12.29 -25.44
CA LEU A 410 -37.76 12.08 -26.62
C LEU A 410 -37.74 13.30 -27.56
N THR A 411 -37.83 14.51 -27.02
CA THR A 411 -37.70 15.78 -27.76
C THR A 411 -36.33 15.92 -28.41
N TYR A 412 -35.25 15.54 -27.68
CA TYR A 412 -33.89 15.54 -28.21
C TYR A 412 -33.76 14.65 -29.47
N PHE A 413 -34.30 13.40 -29.41
CA PHE A 413 -34.23 12.51 -30.55
C PHE A 413 -35.09 13.00 -31.73
N GLN A 414 -36.24 13.59 -31.48
CA GLN A 414 -37.06 14.18 -32.52
C GLN A 414 -36.35 15.27 -33.31
N ASN A 415 -35.56 16.12 -32.60
CA ASN A 415 -34.88 17.25 -33.22
C ASN A 415 -33.56 16.87 -33.91
N ASN A 416 -32.94 15.75 -33.54
CA ASN A 416 -31.58 15.44 -33.98
C ASN A 416 -31.45 14.10 -34.73
N PHE A 417 -32.45 13.19 -34.68
CA PHE A 417 -32.34 11.87 -35.26
C PHE A 417 -33.43 11.53 -36.28
N TYR A 418 -34.56 12.24 -36.22
CA TYR A 418 -35.66 11.91 -37.13
C TYR A 418 -35.47 12.51 -38.51
N ALA A 419 -35.95 11.81 -39.53
CA ALA A 419 -35.88 12.31 -40.91
C ALA A 419 -36.55 13.69 -41.04
N GLY A 420 -35.84 14.61 -41.71
CA GLY A 420 -36.28 15.99 -41.87
C GLY A 420 -36.01 16.91 -40.70
N SER A 421 -35.40 16.46 -39.59
CA SER A 421 -34.98 17.31 -38.49
C SER A 421 -33.80 18.19 -38.88
N SER A 422 -33.73 19.39 -38.31
CA SER A 422 -32.63 20.37 -38.58
C SER A 422 -31.25 19.88 -38.09
N GLY A 423 -31.21 18.99 -37.10
CA GLY A 423 -29.98 18.49 -36.48
C GLY A 423 -29.38 17.22 -37.09
N ILE A 424 -30.11 16.53 -37.98
CA ILE A 424 -29.76 15.18 -38.43
C ILE A 424 -28.38 15.11 -39.12
N GLU A 425 -28.08 16.04 -40.03
CA GLU A 425 -26.80 16.06 -40.76
C GLU A 425 -25.59 16.33 -39.86
N THR A 426 -25.77 17.24 -38.90
CA THR A 426 -24.72 17.56 -37.91
C THR A 426 -24.46 16.37 -36.99
N THR A 427 -25.53 15.72 -36.53
CA THR A 427 -25.46 14.53 -35.69
C THR A 427 -24.78 13.37 -36.42
N LYS A 428 -25.18 13.07 -37.67
CA LYS A 428 -24.55 12.02 -38.50
C LYS A 428 -23.05 12.23 -38.64
N LYS A 429 -22.64 13.45 -39.01
CA LYS A 429 -21.21 13.79 -39.14
C LYS A 429 -20.44 13.63 -37.84
N SER A 430 -21.04 14.09 -36.72
CA SER A 430 -20.41 14.01 -35.40
C SER A 430 -20.21 12.57 -34.94
N LEU A 431 -21.12 11.65 -35.24
CA LEU A 431 -21.09 10.27 -34.75
C LEU A 431 -20.11 9.35 -35.52
N GLN A 432 -19.69 9.75 -36.74
CA GLN A 432 -18.83 8.90 -37.58
C GLN A 432 -17.54 8.43 -36.90
N ALA A 433 -16.84 9.33 -36.18
CA ALA A 433 -15.59 9.00 -35.52
C ALA A 433 -15.83 8.00 -34.36
N ALA A 434 -16.86 8.19 -33.57
CA ALA A 434 -17.19 7.31 -32.45
C ALA A 434 -17.67 5.93 -32.94
N SER A 435 -18.50 5.88 -33.99
CA SER A 435 -18.93 4.66 -34.64
C SER A 435 -17.76 3.85 -35.17
N ALA A 436 -16.83 4.49 -35.90
CA ALA A 436 -15.64 3.84 -36.45
C ALA A 436 -14.71 3.28 -35.34
N GLN A 437 -14.53 4.01 -34.23
CA GLN A 437 -13.73 3.51 -33.12
C GLN A 437 -14.38 2.31 -32.41
N LEU A 438 -15.68 2.36 -32.20
CA LEU A 438 -16.43 1.25 -31.61
C LEU A 438 -16.43 0.02 -32.53
N GLU A 439 -16.63 0.21 -33.85
CA GLU A 439 -16.55 -0.85 -34.84
C GLU A 439 -15.16 -1.51 -34.85
N ASN A 440 -14.09 -0.72 -34.83
CA ASN A 440 -12.71 -1.23 -34.77
C ASN A 440 -12.48 -2.06 -33.49
N LEU A 441 -12.99 -1.63 -32.35
CA LEU A 441 -12.87 -2.37 -31.09
C LEU A 441 -13.63 -3.69 -31.14
N LEU A 442 -14.86 -3.70 -31.69
CA LEU A 442 -15.73 -4.88 -31.76
C LEU A 442 -15.37 -5.82 -32.94
N ARG A 443 -14.46 -5.45 -33.83
CA ARG A 443 -14.03 -6.30 -34.95
C ARG A 443 -13.37 -7.59 -34.47
N PHE A 444 -12.73 -7.60 -33.32
CA PHE A 444 -12.08 -8.77 -32.76
C PHE A 444 -13.08 -9.66 -32.00
N PRO A 445 -13.27 -10.93 -32.41
CA PRO A 445 -14.31 -11.79 -31.85
C PRO A 445 -14.23 -11.97 -30.34
N GLY A 446 -13.01 -12.13 -29.79
CA GLY A 446 -12.82 -12.27 -28.35
C GLY A 446 -13.16 -11.00 -27.56
N VAL A 447 -12.74 -9.83 -28.03
CA VAL A 447 -13.09 -8.54 -27.42
C VAL A 447 -14.60 -8.29 -27.53
N ARG A 448 -15.19 -8.58 -28.69
CA ARG A 448 -16.62 -8.51 -28.91
C ARG A 448 -17.40 -9.41 -27.96
N ASN A 449 -16.97 -10.67 -27.79
CA ASN A 449 -17.59 -11.62 -26.86
C ASN A 449 -17.60 -11.09 -25.41
N ILE A 450 -16.53 -10.43 -24.98
CA ILE A 450 -16.42 -9.84 -23.63
C ILE A 450 -17.30 -8.60 -23.49
N LEU A 451 -17.17 -7.63 -24.41
CA LEU A 451 -17.85 -6.33 -24.29
C LEU A 451 -19.33 -6.38 -24.64
N CYS A 452 -19.76 -7.40 -25.38
CA CYS A 452 -21.13 -7.59 -25.81
C CYS A 452 -21.85 -8.76 -25.10
N ASN A 453 -21.27 -9.32 -24.04
CA ASN A 453 -21.89 -10.38 -23.27
C ASN A 453 -23.20 -9.88 -22.60
N ARG A 454 -24.30 -10.64 -22.74
CA ARG A 454 -25.61 -10.22 -22.22
C ARG A 454 -25.97 -10.81 -20.86
N THR A 455 -25.28 -11.85 -20.41
CA THR A 455 -25.71 -12.65 -19.26
C THR A 455 -24.71 -12.67 -18.13
N ASN A 456 -23.46 -13.00 -18.41
CA ASN A 456 -22.43 -13.20 -17.39
C ASN A 456 -21.39 -12.08 -17.44
N ASN A 457 -21.54 -11.06 -16.61
CA ASN A 457 -20.72 -9.86 -16.65
C ASN A 457 -20.19 -9.47 -15.27
N ILE A 458 -18.98 -8.93 -15.23
CA ILE A 458 -18.44 -8.27 -14.05
C ILE A 458 -19.14 -6.93 -13.85
N ASN A 459 -19.71 -6.75 -12.66
CA ASN A 459 -20.17 -5.47 -12.19
C ASN A 459 -19.13 -4.89 -11.23
N PHE A 460 -18.35 -3.91 -11.66
CA PHE A 460 -17.28 -3.30 -10.83
C PHE A 460 -17.81 -2.65 -9.55
N ASP A 461 -19.06 -2.17 -9.51
CA ASP A 461 -19.65 -1.64 -8.27
C ASP A 461 -19.80 -2.76 -7.23
N LYS A 462 -20.29 -3.92 -7.65
CA LYS A 462 -20.41 -5.11 -6.79
C LYS A 462 -19.05 -5.68 -6.45
N ALA A 463 -18.13 -5.77 -7.40
CA ALA A 463 -16.77 -6.26 -7.18
C ALA A 463 -16.01 -5.41 -6.15
N LEU A 464 -16.12 -4.09 -6.23
CA LEU A 464 -15.53 -3.17 -5.25
C LEU A 464 -16.22 -3.25 -3.87
N LYS A 465 -17.55 -3.40 -3.85
CA LYS A 465 -18.33 -3.53 -2.61
C LYS A 465 -18.02 -4.84 -1.88
N ASN A 466 -17.87 -5.94 -2.63
CA ASN A 466 -17.66 -7.28 -2.08
C ASN A 466 -16.17 -7.60 -1.89
N GLY A 467 -15.26 -6.77 -2.42
CA GLY A 467 -13.83 -7.06 -2.42
C GLY A 467 -13.48 -8.28 -3.28
N GLU A 468 -14.01 -8.37 -4.49
CA GLU A 468 -13.78 -9.50 -5.39
C GLU A 468 -12.37 -9.47 -5.99
N VAL A 469 -11.93 -10.62 -6.52
CA VAL A 469 -10.68 -10.76 -7.27
C VAL A 469 -11.00 -10.84 -8.76
N THR A 470 -10.38 -9.96 -9.54
CA THR A 470 -10.54 -9.91 -11.00
C THR A 470 -9.17 -9.95 -11.67
N LEU A 471 -8.99 -10.90 -12.57
CA LEU A 471 -7.81 -11.05 -13.42
C LEU A 471 -8.17 -10.63 -14.84
N ILE A 472 -7.39 -9.75 -15.45
CA ILE A 472 -7.65 -9.19 -16.79
C ILE A 472 -6.42 -9.41 -17.65
N CYS A 473 -6.53 -10.24 -18.68
CA CYS A 473 -5.53 -10.42 -19.70
C CYS A 473 -5.83 -9.51 -20.89
N THR A 474 -4.91 -8.62 -21.23
CA THR A 474 -5.13 -7.71 -22.39
C THR A 474 -4.57 -8.26 -23.70
N ARG A 475 -3.91 -9.42 -23.70
CA ARG A 475 -3.43 -10.16 -24.88
C ARG A 475 -2.70 -9.30 -25.89
N ARG A 476 -1.71 -8.51 -25.41
CA ARG A 476 -0.97 -7.57 -26.27
C ARG A 476 -0.33 -8.23 -27.49
N GLY A 477 0.21 -9.44 -27.31
CA GLY A 477 0.81 -10.22 -28.39
C GLY A 477 -0.18 -10.60 -29.48
N ASP A 478 -1.38 -11.02 -29.09
CA ASP A 478 -2.40 -11.57 -29.98
C ASP A 478 -3.25 -10.47 -30.65
N LEU A 479 -3.64 -9.46 -29.87
CA LEU A 479 -4.50 -8.35 -30.31
C LEU A 479 -3.75 -7.19 -30.97
N GLY A 480 -2.44 -7.13 -30.79
CA GLY A 480 -1.62 -6.01 -31.23
C GLY A 480 -1.76 -4.76 -30.35
N ALA A 481 -0.89 -3.78 -30.56
CA ALA A 481 -0.78 -2.62 -29.66
C ALA A 481 -2.04 -1.74 -29.62
N SER A 482 -2.70 -1.53 -30.76
CA SER A 482 -3.87 -0.64 -30.84
C SER A 482 -5.08 -1.18 -30.13
N ILE A 483 -5.42 -2.45 -30.35
CA ILE A 483 -6.59 -3.08 -29.72
C ILE A 483 -6.34 -3.35 -28.24
N ASN A 484 -5.12 -3.79 -27.89
CA ASN A 484 -4.72 -3.90 -26.49
C ASN A 484 -4.92 -2.59 -25.73
N LYS A 485 -4.47 -1.47 -26.30
CA LYS A 485 -4.67 -0.13 -25.74
C LYS A 485 -6.16 0.20 -25.58
N ALA A 486 -6.96 0.01 -26.62
CA ALA A 486 -8.38 0.34 -26.63
C ALA A 486 -9.16 -0.52 -25.60
N PHE A 487 -8.95 -1.83 -25.59
CA PHE A 487 -9.61 -2.76 -24.69
C PHE A 487 -9.19 -2.52 -23.22
N GLY A 488 -7.87 -2.38 -22.95
CA GLY A 488 -7.36 -2.13 -21.62
C GLY A 488 -7.83 -0.77 -21.09
N LEU A 489 -7.79 0.28 -21.92
CA LEU A 489 -8.28 1.60 -21.54
C LEU A 489 -9.78 1.58 -21.24
N PHE A 490 -10.59 0.91 -22.09
CA PHE A 490 -12.02 0.73 -21.86
C PHE A 490 -12.29 0.11 -20.49
N THR A 491 -11.62 -0.99 -20.19
CA THR A 491 -11.75 -1.71 -18.91
C THR A 491 -11.35 -0.83 -17.71
N LEU A 492 -10.22 -0.13 -17.81
CA LEU A 492 -9.73 0.75 -16.75
C LEU A 492 -10.67 1.93 -16.50
N LEU A 493 -11.23 2.53 -17.54
CA LEU A 493 -12.17 3.65 -17.40
C LEU A 493 -13.52 3.22 -16.83
N LEU A 494 -14.01 2.02 -17.16
CA LEU A 494 -15.18 1.43 -16.51
C LEU A 494 -14.94 1.24 -15.00
N MET A 495 -13.79 0.70 -14.64
CA MET A 495 -13.42 0.53 -13.24
C MET A 495 -13.25 1.89 -12.53
N GLN A 496 -12.61 2.88 -13.18
CA GLN A 496 -12.46 4.23 -12.66
C GLN A 496 -13.81 4.86 -12.31
N HIS A 497 -14.77 4.74 -13.21
CA HIS A 497 -16.11 5.28 -12.97
C HIS A 497 -16.77 4.65 -11.73
N SER A 498 -16.65 3.34 -11.57
CA SER A 498 -17.12 2.62 -10.38
C SER A 498 -16.38 3.03 -9.11
N VAL A 499 -15.07 3.28 -9.19
CA VAL A 499 -14.27 3.75 -8.05
C VAL A 499 -14.71 5.14 -7.60
N ILE A 500 -14.85 6.10 -8.53
CA ILE A 500 -15.19 7.50 -8.20
C ILE A 500 -16.63 7.60 -7.66
N SER A 501 -17.55 6.79 -8.17
CA SER A 501 -18.94 6.77 -7.71
C SER A 501 -19.19 5.88 -6.49
N ARG A 502 -18.12 5.28 -5.92
CA ARG A 502 -18.19 4.33 -4.82
C ARG A 502 -18.79 4.94 -3.55
N PRO A 503 -19.91 4.40 -3.01
CA PRO A 503 -20.53 4.92 -1.80
C PRO A 503 -19.69 4.65 -0.54
N GLY A 504 -20.02 5.31 0.55
CA GLY A 504 -19.37 5.15 1.85
C GLY A 504 -18.23 6.14 2.10
N THR A 505 -17.51 5.91 3.19
CA THR A 505 -16.39 6.75 3.64
C THR A 505 -15.06 6.00 3.50
N GLU A 506 -13.95 6.69 3.68
CA GLU A 506 -12.62 6.06 3.69
C GLU A 506 -12.52 4.93 4.74
N LYS A 507 -13.22 5.04 5.87
CA LYS A 507 -13.20 4.02 6.94
C LYS A 507 -14.10 2.82 6.67
N THR A 508 -15.16 2.97 5.88
CA THR A 508 -16.16 1.91 5.64
C THR A 508 -15.93 1.13 4.36
N ARG A 509 -15.17 1.69 3.41
CA ARG A 509 -14.88 1.03 2.12
C ARG A 509 -13.90 -0.12 2.30
N ILE A 510 -14.19 -1.25 1.68
CA ILE A 510 -13.26 -2.39 1.61
C ILE A 510 -12.03 -1.96 0.79
N PRO A 511 -10.78 -2.18 1.27
CA PRO A 511 -9.58 -1.93 0.49
C PRO A 511 -9.60 -2.67 -0.84
N HIS A 512 -9.14 -2.03 -1.90
CA HIS A 512 -8.98 -2.67 -3.21
C HIS A 512 -7.62 -2.32 -3.79
N PHE A 513 -6.90 -3.31 -4.32
CA PHE A 513 -5.57 -3.10 -4.91
C PHE A 513 -5.63 -3.39 -6.40
N LEU A 514 -5.34 -2.35 -7.18
CA LEU A 514 -5.28 -2.41 -8.64
C LEU A 514 -3.82 -2.49 -9.08
N TYR A 515 -3.46 -3.64 -9.63
CA TYR A 515 -2.16 -3.94 -10.19
C TYR A 515 -2.23 -3.86 -11.72
N ILE A 516 -1.41 -3.02 -12.33
CA ILE A 516 -1.35 -2.88 -13.80
C ILE A 516 0.10 -3.10 -14.24
N ASP A 517 0.34 -4.25 -14.83
CA ASP A 517 1.63 -4.52 -15.46
C ASP A 517 1.64 -3.91 -16.87
N GLU A 518 2.67 -3.13 -17.18
CA GLU A 518 2.77 -2.28 -18.36
C GLU A 518 1.67 -1.21 -18.48
N PHE A 519 1.65 -0.26 -17.55
CA PHE A 519 0.70 0.87 -17.54
C PHE A 519 0.87 1.89 -18.70
N PRO A 520 2.07 2.16 -19.26
CA PRO A 520 2.27 3.22 -20.25
C PRO A 520 1.33 3.23 -21.47
N PRO A 521 0.87 2.08 -22.03
CA PRO A 521 -0.11 2.10 -23.12
C PRO A 521 -1.43 2.80 -22.79
N PHE A 522 -1.78 2.87 -21.52
CA PHE A 522 -3.06 3.39 -21.01
C PHE A 522 -2.98 4.84 -20.54
N VAL A 523 -1.83 5.49 -20.75
CA VAL A 523 -1.62 6.90 -20.38
C VAL A 523 -2.51 7.82 -21.19
N CYS A 524 -3.42 8.52 -20.52
CA CYS A 524 -4.27 9.56 -21.09
C CYS A 524 -4.74 10.51 -19.98
N LYS A 525 -5.31 11.67 -20.34
CA LYS A 525 -5.80 12.66 -19.38
C LYS A 525 -6.79 12.07 -18.37
N ALA A 526 -7.64 11.13 -18.77
CA ALA A 526 -8.59 10.48 -17.87
C ALA A 526 -7.93 9.64 -16.79
N THR A 527 -6.81 8.97 -17.10
CA THR A 527 -6.10 8.12 -16.13
C THR A 527 -5.28 8.92 -15.11
N GLU A 528 -5.21 10.26 -15.22
CA GLU A 528 -4.64 11.13 -14.19
C GLU A 528 -5.41 11.04 -12.87
N ASP A 529 -6.73 10.88 -12.94
CA ASP A 529 -7.59 10.72 -11.77
C ASP A 529 -7.25 9.46 -10.94
N PHE A 530 -6.62 8.45 -11.51
CA PHE A 530 -6.14 7.28 -10.76
C PHE A 530 -5.15 7.66 -9.67
N PHE A 531 -4.27 8.60 -9.99
CA PHE A 531 -3.20 9.04 -9.09
C PHE A 531 -3.67 10.09 -8.08
N THR A 532 -4.68 10.86 -8.42
CA THR A 532 -5.16 11.99 -7.60
C THR A 532 -6.32 11.62 -6.71
N LEU A 533 -7.24 10.75 -7.16
CA LEU A 533 -8.51 10.48 -6.49
C LEU A 533 -8.59 9.10 -5.82
N PHE A 534 -7.97 8.05 -6.37
CA PHE A 534 -8.18 6.66 -5.94
C PHE A 534 -7.92 6.42 -4.45
N ARG A 535 -6.92 7.12 -3.87
CA ARG A 535 -6.63 7.06 -2.44
C ARG A 535 -7.87 7.35 -1.58
N LYS A 536 -8.65 8.39 -1.91
CA LYS A 536 -9.87 8.78 -1.17
C LYS A 536 -10.93 7.68 -1.20
N TYR A 537 -10.93 6.87 -2.25
CA TYR A 537 -11.86 5.77 -2.45
C TYR A 537 -11.34 4.42 -1.97
N ARG A 538 -10.24 4.39 -1.22
CA ARG A 538 -9.61 3.17 -0.70
C ARG A 538 -9.17 2.21 -1.79
N VAL A 539 -8.68 2.73 -2.91
CA VAL A 539 -8.05 1.95 -3.97
C VAL A 539 -6.57 2.26 -4.02
N GLY A 540 -5.73 1.25 -3.81
CA GLY A 540 -4.27 1.32 -3.95
C GLY A 540 -3.87 0.96 -5.37
N LEU A 541 -3.10 1.82 -6.03
CA LEU A 541 -2.64 1.64 -7.41
C LEU A 541 -1.18 1.21 -7.44
N ILE A 542 -0.90 0.11 -8.12
CA ILE A 542 0.45 -0.42 -8.34
C ILE A 542 0.66 -0.55 -9.85
N ILE A 543 1.61 0.20 -10.40
CA ILE A 543 1.88 0.23 -11.83
C ILE A 543 3.33 -0.11 -12.15
N SER A 544 3.58 -0.63 -13.35
CA SER A 544 4.93 -0.76 -13.87
C SER A 544 5.15 -0.02 -15.18
N ALA A 545 6.42 0.32 -15.41
CA ALA A 545 6.92 0.87 -16.68
C ALA A 545 8.32 0.35 -16.95
N GLN A 546 8.74 0.39 -18.21
CA GLN A 546 10.10 0.01 -18.58
C GLN A 546 11.07 1.18 -18.40
N ASN A 547 10.63 2.40 -18.71
CA ASN A 547 11.37 3.63 -18.52
C ASN A 547 10.41 4.81 -18.29
N LEU A 548 10.94 5.94 -17.82
CA LEU A 548 10.14 7.12 -17.51
C LEU A 548 9.68 7.89 -18.76
N SER A 549 10.37 7.73 -19.89
CA SER A 549 10.00 8.39 -21.15
C SER A 549 8.68 7.88 -21.72
N GLN A 550 8.28 6.65 -21.36
CA GLN A 550 7.01 6.07 -21.78
C GLN A 550 5.77 6.79 -21.21
N PHE A 551 5.93 7.60 -20.17
CA PHE A 551 4.87 8.43 -19.62
C PHE A 551 4.68 9.76 -20.34
N GLY A 552 5.56 10.12 -21.29
CA GLY A 552 5.46 11.30 -22.12
C GLY A 552 5.20 10.92 -23.58
N THR A 553 4.21 11.54 -24.22
CA THR A 553 4.02 11.41 -25.67
C THR A 553 4.83 12.51 -26.39
N ASN A 554 5.57 12.13 -27.42
CA ASN A 554 6.54 12.99 -28.10
C ASN A 554 5.98 14.19 -28.88
N ASN A 555 4.67 14.49 -28.83
CA ASN A 555 4.05 15.42 -29.77
C ASN A 555 3.56 16.76 -29.23
N THR A 556 3.56 16.99 -27.88
CA THR A 556 3.26 18.34 -27.35
C THR A 556 3.96 18.55 -26.03
N MET A 557 5.01 19.36 -26.02
CA MET A 557 5.94 19.50 -24.88
C MET A 557 5.32 19.97 -23.56
N THR A 558 4.20 20.66 -23.55
CA THR A 558 3.62 21.23 -22.33
C THR A 558 2.73 20.28 -21.55
N ASN A 559 1.87 19.51 -22.22
CA ASN A 559 0.90 18.65 -21.52
C ASN A 559 1.49 17.28 -21.12
N SER A 560 2.44 16.74 -21.87
CA SER A 560 3.09 15.46 -21.57
C SER A 560 4.04 15.53 -20.38
N GLN A 561 4.75 16.65 -20.20
CA GLN A 561 5.60 16.87 -19.02
C GLN A 561 4.77 17.00 -17.74
N SER A 562 3.63 17.72 -17.79
CA SER A 562 2.74 17.86 -16.65
C SER A 562 2.20 16.50 -16.18
N TYR A 563 1.77 15.63 -17.11
CA TYR A 563 1.24 14.32 -16.79
C TYR A 563 2.31 13.38 -16.18
N ARG A 564 3.50 13.33 -16.77
CA ARG A 564 4.64 12.59 -16.21
C ARG A 564 4.95 13.06 -14.79
N GLN A 565 4.96 14.38 -14.56
CA GLN A 565 5.19 14.94 -13.22
C GLN A 565 4.09 14.54 -12.24
N THR A 566 2.83 14.56 -12.66
CA THR A 566 1.69 14.12 -11.83
C THR A 566 1.85 12.65 -11.41
N ILE A 567 2.19 11.74 -12.33
CA ILE A 567 2.44 10.33 -12.01
C ILE A 567 3.57 10.20 -11.00
N LEU A 568 4.72 10.81 -11.31
CA LEU A 568 5.93 10.67 -10.50
C LEU A 568 5.78 11.29 -9.10
N ALA A 569 5.06 12.40 -8.98
CA ALA A 569 4.79 13.03 -7.68
C ALA A 569 3.83 12.22 -6.81
N ASN A 570 2.78 11.62 -7.40
CA ASN A 570 1.78 10.86 -6.66
C ASN A 570 2.18 9.41 -6.37
N CYS A 571 3.17 8.84 -7.10
CA CYS A 571 3.76 7.54 -6.76
C CYS A 571 4.78 7.71 -5.64
N THR A 572 4.34 7.65 -4.39
CA THR A 572 5.19 7.88 -3.22
C THR A 572 6.13 6.70 -2.95
N THR A 573 5.71 5.48 -3.30
CA THR A 573 6.58 4.30 -3.28
C THR A 573 7.12 4.04 -4.68
N LYS A 574 8.44 3.94 -4.79
CA LYS A 574 9.15 3.68 -6.05
C LYS A 574 10.10 2.50 -5.86
N ILE A 575 10.05 1.55 -6.78
CA ILE A 575 10.92 0.37 -6.82
C ILE A 575 11.63 0.38 -8.17
N VAL A 576 12.95 0.54 -8.16
CA VAL A 576 13.74 0.77 -9.37
C VAL A 576 14.78 -0.33 -9.53
N PHE A 577 14.67 -1.06 -10.63
CA PHE A 577 15.66 -2.04 -11.06
C PHE A 577 16.81 -1.36 -11.80
N GLY A 578 17.90 -2.08 -12.01
CA GLY A 578 19.04 -1.57 -12.77
C GLY A 578 18.83 -1.52 -14.29
N ASN A 579 19.86 -1.07 -14.98
CA ASN A 579 19.92 -1.03 -16.44
C ASN A 579 18.91 -0.10 -17.12
N ASN A 580 18.54 1.02 -16.44
CA ASN A 580 17.70 2.06 -17.06
C ASN A 580 18.51 2.95 -18.01
N THR A 581 17.82 3.82 -18.76
CA THR A 581 18.48 4.80 -19.64
C THR A 581 19.33 5.81 -18.86
N PRO A 582 20.36 6.40 -19.45
CA PRO A 582 21.19 7.41 -18.77
C PRO A 582 20.37 8.57 -18.20
N GLU A 583 19.41 9.10 -18.97
CA GLU A 583 18.53 10.21 -18.58
C GLU A 583 17.65 9.82 -17.39
N ASP A 584 17.13 8.60 -17.38
CA ASP A 584 16.37 8.10 -16.24
C ASP A 584 17.26 7.93 -15.01
N ASN A 585 18.50 7.43 -15.17
CA ASN A 585 19.43 7.27 -14.04
C ASN A 585 19.80 8.60 -13.39
N GLU A 586 19.99 9.67 -14.16
CA GLU A 586 20.22 11.02 -13.65
C GLU A 586 18.98 11.56 -12.89
N TRP A 587 17.80 11.28 -13.44
CA TRP A 587 16.55 11.64 -12.75
C TRP A 587 16.40 10.89 -11.43
N TRP A 588 16.71 9.59 -11.41
CA TRP A 588 16.67 8.78 -10.20
C TRP A 588 17.68 9.22 -9.15
N GLU A 589 18.89 9.62 -9.56
CA GLU A 589 19.88 10.19 -8.64
C GLU A 589 19.31 11.38 -7.88
N LYS A 590 18.66 12.31 -8.57
CA LYS A 590 18.01 13.50 -7.98
C LYS A 590 16.81 13.09 -7.11
N GLU A 591 15.98 12.16 -7.59
CA GLU A 591 14.78 11.71 -6.90
C GLU A 591 15.08 10.99 -5.58
N PHE A 592 16.15 10.22 -5.51
CA PHE A 592 16.57 9.55 -4.27
C PHE A 592 17.21 10.49 -3.26
N GLY A 593 17.50 11.71 -3.65
CA GLY A 593 18.01 12.77 -2.78
C GLY A 593 19.46 12.58 -2.35
N GLU A 594 19.86 13.41 -1.43
CA GLU A 594 21.25 13.52 -0.99
C GLU A 594 21.34 13.25 0.51
N LYS A 595 22.53 12.79 0.94
CA LYS A 595 22.91 12.69 2.34
C LYS A 595 24.10 13.59 2.64
N ARG A 596 24.16 14.09 3.87
CA ARG A 596 25.34 14.79 4.34
C ARG A 596 26.47 13.80 4.63
N GLU A 597 27.65 14.07 4.12
CA GLU A 597 28.86 13.29 4.36
C GLU A 597 30.02 14.23 4.69
N TRP A 598 30.86 13.80 5.64
CA TRP A 598 32.10 14.55 5.93
C TRP A 598 33.08 14.39 4.78
N LYS A 599 33.59 15.48 4.22
CA LYS A 599 34.72 15.47 3.29
C LYS A 599 35.95 16.03 3.99
N PHE A 600 36.97 15.23 3.93
CA PHE A 600 38.32 15.72 4.25
C PHE A 600 38.89 16.34 2.98
N LYS A 601 39.11 17.63 2.98
CA LYS A 601 39.86 18.31 1.93
C LYS A 601 41.31 18.31 2.33
N MET A 602 42.13 17.46 1.72
CA MET A 602 43.59 17.56 1.84
C MET A 602 44.07 18.48 0.71
N ASP A 603 44.48 19.67 1.01
CA ASP A 603 45.18 20.54 0.05
C ASP A 603 46.67 20.22 0.14
N TYR A 604 47.20 19.64 -0.94
CA TYR A 604 48.65 19.48 -1.13
C TYR A 604 49.17 20.73 -1.82
N ASN A 605 49.96 21.53 -1.14
CA ASN A 605 50.74 22.59 -1.76
C ASN A 605 51.97 21.96 -2.43
N THR A 606 51.93 21.80 -3.73
CA THR A 606 53.10 21.45 -4.55
C THR A 606 53.76 22.71 -5.06
N ASN A 607 54.32 23.57 -4.21
CA ASN A 607 55.24 24.59 -4.63
C ASN A 607 56.67 24.14 -4.23
N PRO A 608 57.52 23.76 -5.19
CA PRO A 608 58.94 23.54 -4.89
C PRO A 608 59.58 24.88 -4.60
N LYS A 609 59.82 25.15 -3.36
CA LYS A 609 60.79 26.19 -2.99
C LYS A 609 62.17 25.57 -3.10
N ASP A 610 62.90 26.11 -4.10
CA ASP A 610 64.35 25.98 -4.25
C ASP A 610 65.00 24.62 -3.94
N GLY A 611 65.13 23.77 -4.96
CA GLY A 611 66.24 22.86 -5.19
C GLY A 611 66.55 21.76 -4.15
N SER A 612 65.78 21.60 -3.09
CA SER A 612 65.93 20.57 -2.08
C SER A 612 64.62 19.85 -1.85
N ASP A 613 64.65 18.57 -1.55
CA ASP A 613 63.57 17.61 -1.40
C ASP A 613 62.16 18.15 -1.17
N PRO A 614 61.15 17.62 -1.84
CA PRO A 614 59.78 18.08 -1.65
C PRO A 614 59.30 17.78 -0.23
N ALA A 615 59.42 18.77 0.64
CA ALA A 615 58.76 18.76 1.94
C ALA A 615 57.24 18.84 1.66
N TYR A 616 56.55 17.75 1.84
CA TYR A 616 55.10 17.73 1.86
C TYR A 616 54.60 18.43 3.13
N ASP A 617 54.34 19.73 3.02
CA ASP A 617 53.59 20.45 4.05
C ASP A 617 52.14 19.98 4.01
N GLN A 618 51.79 19.03 4.85
CA GLN A 618 50.40 18.67 5.11
C GLN A 618 49.74 19.83 5.87
N LYS A 619 49.09 20.73 5.13
CA LYS A 619 48.11 21.61 5.78
C LYS A 619 46.87 20.73 6.06
N TYR A 620 46.55 20.60 7.33
CA TYR A 620 45.29 20.01 7.77
C TYR A 620 44.14 20.77 7.10
N GLY A 621 43.49 20.15 6.13
CA GLY A 621 42.36 20.75 5.43
C GLY A 621 41.13 20.76 6.32
N ASP A 622 40.31 21.76 6.18
CA ASP A 622 39.03 21.90 6.87
C ASP A 622 38.13 20.70 6.64
N ILE A 623 37.54 20.19 7.72
CA ILE A 623 36.52 19.19 7.66
C ILE A 623 35.23 19.92 7.28
N GLN A 624 34.82 19.79 6.02
CA GLN A 624 33.59 20.41 5.53
C GLN A 624 32.49 19.39 5.32
N TRP A 625 31.26 19.76 5.68
CA TRP A 625 30.07 19.02 5.30
C TRP A 625 29.84 19.17 3.80
N ALA A 626 29.70 18.06 3.11
CA ALA A 626 29.29 18.05 1.71
C ALA A 626 28.02 17.20 1.55
N TYR A 627 27.15 17.67 0.68
CA TYR A 627 26.02 16.85 0.22
C TYR A 627 26.53 15.86 -0.83
N LYS A 628 26.08 14.63 -0.72
CA LYS A 628 26.41 13.56 -1.66
C LYS A 628 25.14 12.80 -1.98
N SER A 629 24.89 12.56 -3.27
CA SER A 629 23.77 11.75 -3.72
C SER A 629 23.73 10.40 -3.00
N ASN A 630 22.56 9.99 -2.52
CA ASN A 630 22.36 8.67 -1.91
C ASN A 630 22.80 7.56 -2.87
N PHE A 631 22.40 7.68 -4.14
CA PHE A 631 22.78 6.78 -5.21
C PHE A 631 23.15 7.58 -6.47
N LYS A 632 24.42 7.50 -6.89
CA LYS A 632 24.87 8.10 -8.16
C LYS A 632 24.23 7.36 -9.33
N ALA A 633 24.02 8.04 -10.45
CA ALA A 633 23.46 7.49 -11.69
C ALA A 633 24.11 6.17 -12.12
N GLY A 634 25.44 6.08 -12.08
CA GLY A 634 26.17 4.83 -12.36
C GLY A 634 25.86 3.67 -11.38
N LYS A 635 25.54 3.97 -10.11
CA LYS A 635 25.11 2.93 -9.15
C LYS A 635 23.68 2.50 -9.38
N VAL A 636 22.81 3.38 -9.88
CA VAL A 636 21.44 3.02 -10.27
C VAL A 636 21.49 2.11 -11.49
N GLN A 637 22.34 2.41 -12.44
CA GLN A 637 22.51 1.62 -13.67
C GLN A 637 23.09 0.23 -13.40
N SER A 638 24.14 0.15 -12.58
CA SER A 638 24.96 -1.07 -12.37
C SER A 638 24.40 -2.02 -11.31
N GLN A 639 23.10 -1.99 -11.02
CA GLN A 639 22.49 -2.92 -10.07
C GLN A 639 22.55 -4.36 -10.61
N LYS A 640 22.90 -5.28 -9.72
CA LYS A 640 22.90 -6.72 -10.03
C LYS A 640 21.46 -7.23 -10.18
N PHE A 641 21.29 -8.35 -10.86
CA PHE A 641 20.01 -9.07 -10.93
C PHE A 641 19.42 -9.28 -9.52
N LYS A 642 18.11 -9.13 -9.37
CA LYS A 642 17.36 -9.11 -8.10
C LYS A 642 17.62 -7.89 -7.20
N ALA A 643 18.61 -7.06 -7.46
CA ALA A 643 18.82 -5.86 -6.66
C ALA A 643 17.89 -4.73 -7.13
N ILE A 644 17.38 -3.99 -6.15
CA ILE A 644 16.54 -2.82 -6.37
C ILE A 644 17.02 -1.65 -5.52
N ILE A 645 16.70 -0.45 -5.96
CA ILE A 645 16.68 0.73 -5.10
C ILE A 645 15.22 1.07 -4.85
N TYR A 646 14.88 1.28 -3.59
CA TYR A 646 13.53 1.63 -3.18
C TYR A 646 13.48 3.01 -2.55
N LYS A 647 12.35 3.68 -2.73
CA LYS A 647 11.94 4.89 -2.02
C LYS A 647 10.53 4.68 -1.53
N THR A 648 10.28 4.83 -0.24
CA THR A 648 8.95 4.68 0.36
C THR A 648 8.81 5.61 1.56
N ARG A 649 7.62 5.70 2.12
CA ARG A 649 7.36 6.44 3.37
C ARG A 649 7.11 5.48 4.51
N ASP A 650 7.70 5.79 5.66
CA ASP A 650 7.38 5.08 6.91
C ASP A 650 6.01 5.50 7.49
N ILE A 651 5.64 4.92 8.62
CA ILE A 651 4.39 5.23 9.34
C ILE A 651 4.30 6.72 9.70
N LYS A 652 5.43 7.33 10.08
CA LYS A 652 5.52 8.74 10.45
C LYS A 652 5.52 9.69 9.23
N GLY A 653 5.58 9.15 8.02
CA GLY A 653 5.61 9.91 6.76
C GLY A 653 7.02 10.33 6.33
N LYS A 654 8.07 9.91 7.03
CA LYS A 654 9.45 10.14 6.64
C LYS A 654 9.79 9.32 5.39
N MET A 655 10.50 9.93 4.45
CA MET A 655 11.00 9.23 3.27
C MET A 655 12.15 8.31 3.65
N VAL A 656 12.05 7.05 3.27
CA VAL A 656 13.08 6.03 3.44
C VAL A 656 13.56 5.61 2.06
N VAL A 657 14.86 5.74 1.84
CA VAL A 657 15.52 5.37 0.58
C VAL A 657 16.62 4.38 0.89
N GLY A 658 16.69 3.29 0.16
CA GLY A 658 17.69 2.26 0.39
C GLY A 658 17.83 1.31 -0.79
N LYS A 659 18.71 0.31 -0.61
CA LYS A 659 18.95 -0.76 -1.57
C LYS A 659 18.52 -2.09 -0.96
N GLY A 660 17.81 -2.89 -1.73
CA GLY A 660 17.34 -4.20 -1.28
C GLY A 660 17.48 -5.27 -2.34
N LYS A 661 17.05 -6.47 -1.99
CA LYS A 661 16.92 -7.59 -2.92
C LYS A 661 15.49 -8.07 -2.94
N LEU A 662 14.99 -8.36 -4.13
CA LEU A 662 13.72 -9.07 -4.34
C LEU A 662 13.98 -10.54 -4.61
N ASP A 663 13.03 -11.36 -4.27
CA ASP A 663 13.04 -12.80 -4.56
C ASP A 663 11.80 -13.19 -5.37
N PHE A 664 11.90 -14.30 -6.07
CA PHE A 664 10.77 -14.93 -6.74
C PHE A 664 9.68 -15.32 -5.74
N LEU A 665 8.54 -15.69 -6.27
CA LEU A 665 7.41 -16.18 -5.48
C LEU A 665 7.86 -17.35 -4.55
N ASP A 666 7.59 -17.18 -3.25
CA ASP A 666 7.94 -18.16 -2.22
C ASP A 666 7.21 -19.49 -2.46
N SER A 667 7.88 -20.60 -2.15
CA SER A 667 7.34 -21.96 -2.28
C SER A 667 6.06 -22.17 -1.48
N LYS A 668 5.86 -21.48 -0.37
CA LYS A 668 4.65 -21.55 0.45
C LYS A 668 3.37 -21.24 -0.34
N TYR A 669 3.43 -20.39 -1.38
CA TYR A 669 2.28 -20.07 -2.22
C TYR A 669 1.93 -21.17 -3.23
N LYS A 670 2.77 -22.21 -3.35
CA LYS A 670 2.51 -23.40 -4.15
C LYS A 670 1.76 -24.48 -3.36
N GLU A 671 1.67 -24.34 -2.06
CA GLU A 671 0.98 -25.29 -1.18
C GLU A 671 -0.53 -24.99 -1.14
N LYS A 672 -1.33 -26.07 -1.01
CA LYS A 672 -2.78 -25.93 -0.89
C LYS A 672 -3.16 -25.55 0.54
N HIS A 673 -3.93 -24.49 0.66
CA HIS A 673 -4.51 -24.02 1.92
C HIS A 673 -5.98 -24.41 1.97
N THR A 674 -6.33 -25.27 2.92
CA THR A 674 -7.73 -25.71 3.09
C THR A 674 -8.46 -24.76 4.02
N PRO A 675 -9.56 -24.11 3.58
CA PRO A 675 -10.39 -23.27 4.44
C PRO A 675 -10.98 -24.07 5.59
N LYS A 676 -11.09 -23.47 6.76
CA LYS A 676 -11.77 -24.06 7.91
C LYS A 676 -13.25 -24.28 7.56
N GLN A 677 -13.76 -25.43 7.90
CA GLN A 677 -15.16 -25.81 7.72
C GLN A 677 -15.91 -25.66 9.04
N PHE A 678 -17.09 -25.05 8.98
CA PHE A 678 -17.97 -24.84 10.12
C PHE A 678 -19.35 -25.43 9.83
N ASN A 679 -20.01 -25.97 10.82
CA ASN A 679 -21.38 -26.44 10.70
C ASN A 679 -22.37 -25.33 11.07
N PHE A 680 -22.67 -24.46 10.11
CA PHE A 680 -23.60 -23.35 10.29
C PHE A 680 -25.05 -23.82 10.43
N SER A 681 -25.47 -24.91 9.78
CA SER A 681 -26.85 -25.39 9.77
C SER A 681 -27.36 -25.74 11.17
N LYS A 682 -26.49 -26.16 12.08
CA LYS A 682 -26.84 -26.44 13.48
C LYS A 682 -27.43 -25.23 14.23
N TYR A 683 -27.18 -24.02 13.76
CA TYR A 683 -27.59 -22.77 14.42
C TYR A 683 -28.77 -22.07 13.77
N TYR A 684 -29.34 -22.62 12.69
CA TYR A 684 -30.63 -22.16 12.13
C TYR A 684 -31.80 -22.54 13.06
N GLU A 685 -31.72 -23.69 13.71
CA GLU A 685 -32.80 -24.24 14.55
C GLU A 685 -32.77 -23.65 15.97
N SER A 686 -31.65 -23.05 16.41
CA SER A 686 -31.48 -22.56 17.81
C SER A 686 -31.98 -21.13 18.03
N ALA A 687 -32.47 -20.44 17.03
CA ALA A 687 -33.01 -19.07 17.17
C ALA A 687 -34.28 -19.00 18.05
N THR A 688 -34.85 -20.15 18.46
CA THR A 688 -36.02 -20.26 19.35
C THR A 688 -35.71 -20.56 20.80
N SER A 689 -34.43 -20.82 21.17
CA SER A 689 -34.04 -21.06 22.57
C SER A 689 -33.25 -19.88 23.14
N THR A 690 -33.88 -19.15 24.04
CA THR A 690 -33.32 -18.08 24.87
C THR A 690 -32.30 -18.66 25.86
N GLN A 691 -31.04 -18.79 25.46
CA GLN A 691 -29.91 -18.88 26.39
C GLN A 691 -29.14 -17.57 26.40
N GLU A 692 -28.98 -16.96 27.57
CA GLU A 692 -28.11 -15.78 27.70
C GLU A 692 -26.67 -16.15 27.32
N PRO A 693 -26.00 -15.38 26.48
CA PRO A 693 -24.65 -15.68 26.01
C PRO A 693 -23.67 -15.45 27.19
N SER A 694 -22.90 -16.47 27.55
CA SER A 694 -21.78 -16.28 28.47
C SER A 694 -20.63 -15.59 27.75
N ASN A 695 -20.11 -14.51 28.30
CA ASN A 695 -18.98 -13.74 27.76
C ASN A 695 -17.69 -14.57 27.61
N ASP A 696 -17.56 -15.66 28.36
CA ASP A 696 -16.39 -16.53 28.37
C ASP A 696 -16.26 -17.41 27.12
N VAL A 697 -17.36 -17.75 26.46
CA VAL A 697 -17.35 -18.65 25.29
C VAL A 697 -16.80 -17.97 24.05
N LEU A 698 -17.09 -16.68 23.84
CA LEU A 698 -16.52 -15.93 22.73
C LEU A 698 -15.01 -15.69 22.93
N GLY A 699 -14.57 -15.45 24.14
CA GLY A 699 -13.16 -15.30 24.49
C GLY A 699 -12.35 -16.57 24.26
N SER A 700 -12.94 -17.74 24.52
CA SER A 700 -12.29 -19.04 24.33
C SER A 700 -12.30 -19.54 22.88
N LEU A 701 -13.31 -19.17 22.09
CA LEU A 701 -13.43 -19.57 20.67
C LEU A 701 -12.60 -18.71 19.73
N ILE A 702 -12.35 -17.46 20.10
CA ILE A 702 -11.33 -16.63 19.48
C ILE A 702 -9.97 -17.03 20.12
N GLY A 703 -9.79 -18.36 20.30
CA GLY A 703 -8.55 -18.96 20.76
C GLY A 703 -7.40 -18.38 19.95
N SER A 704 -6.66 -17.57 20.63
CA SER A 704 -5.53 -16.80 20.16
C SER A 704 -4.92 -17.34 18.85
N PRO A 705 -5.02 -16.62 17.73
CA PRO A 705 -3.79 -16.46 16.99
C PRO A 705 -2.84 -15.92 18.08
N LYS A 706 -1.70 -16.54 18.30
CA LYS A 706 -0.66 -16.01 19.18
C LYS A 706 -0.36 -14.59 18.73
N PHE A 707 -1.16 -13.64 19.19
CA PHE A 707 -0.83 -12.25 19.15
C PHE A 707 0.35 -12.15 20.10
N ASP A 708 1.51 -11.78 19.58
CA ASP A 708 2.65 -11.43 20.41
C ASP A 708 2.14 -10.32 21.34
N THR A 709 1.84 -10.70 22.58
CA THR A 709 1.36 -9.80 23.65
C THR A 709 2.43 -8.77 24.06
N ASN A 710 3.56 -8.76 23.37
CA ASN A 710 4.68 -7.84 23.57
C ASN A 710 4.61 -6.57 22.74
N MET A 711 3.48 -6.25 22.09
CA MET A 711 3.28 -4.91 21.53
C MET A 711 2.80 -3.99 22.64
N THR A 712 3.72 -3.32 23.29
CA THR A 712 3.46 -2.15 24.12
C THR A 712 3.19 -0.97 23.22
N ASP A 713 1.95 -0.51 23.19
CA ASP A 713 1.65 0.87 22.82
C ASP A 713 2.22 1.82 23.89
N ASP A 714 2.51 3.05 23.54
CA ASP A 714 2.98 4.11 24.46
C ASP A 714 2.05 4.33 25.68
N ASP A 715 0.86 3.73 25.68
CA ASP A 715 -0.15 3.78 26.75
C ASP A 715 -0.17 2.52 27.65
N GLY A 716 0.78 1.59 27.50
CA GLY A 716 0.90 0.36 28.30
C GLY A 716 -0.03 -0.78 27.87
N PRO A 717 0.11 -2.00 28.44
CA PRO A 717 -0.67 -3.16 28.04
C PRO A 717 -2.13 -2.96 28.44
N ILE A 718 -3.01 -2.89 27.44
CA ILE A 718 -4.46 -2.80 27.67
C ILE A 718 -4.92 -4.15 28.22
N LYS A 719 -5.05 -4.23 29.55
CA LYS A 719 -5.75 -5.33 30.22
C LYS A 719 -7.25 -5.12 30.03
N TYR A 720 -7.85 -5.91 29.15
CA TYR A 720 -9.29 -5.90 28.95
C TYR A 720 -10.00 -6.59 30.11
N ASN A 721 -10.37 -5.83 31.15
CA ASN A 721 -11.36 -6.24 32.11
C ASN A 721 -12.75 -5.82 31.63
N SER A 722 -13.80 -6.44 32.16
CA SER A 722 -15.20 -6.10 31.82
C SER A 722 -15.57 -4.62 32.01
N THR A 723 -14.78 -3.87 32.78
CA THR A 723 -14.87 -2.42 32.96
C THR A 723 -14.36 -1.62 31.75
N ASP A 724 -13.44 -2.16 30.97
CA ASP A 724 -12.87 -1.45 29.80
C ASP A 724 -13.85 -1.40 28.62
N ALA A 725 -14.74 -2.39 28.52
CA ALA A 725 -15.86 -2.36 27.59
C ALA A 725 -16.75 -1.11 27.80
N LYS A 726 -16.91 -0.67 29.05
CA LYS A 726 -17.69 0.50 29.43
C LYS A 726 -17.05 1.81 29.02
N TYR A 727 -15.71 1.89 29.10
CA TYR A 727 -14.92 3.06 28.66
C TYR A 727 -14.99 3.30 27.15
N PHE A 728 -14.94 2.24 26.34
CA PHE A 728 -15.11 2.34 24.88
C PHE A 728 -16.55 2.69 24.49
N LEU A 729 -17.53 2.30 25.28
CA LEU A 729 -18.94 2.61 25.08
C LEU A 729 -19.27 4.11 25.33
N GLU A 730 -18.57 4.75 26.25
CA GLU A 730 -18.77 6.17 26.57
C GLU A 730 -18.11 7.11 25.56
N ASN A 731 -16.95 6.72 24.98
CA ASN A 731 -16.26 7.54 23.97
C ASN A 731 -16.92 7.50 22.59
N ASP A 732 -17.55 6.39 22.18
CA ASP A 732 -18.32 6.33 20.94
C ASP A 732 -19.61 7.17 21.00
N ASN A 733 -20.22 7.28 22.19
CA ASN A 733 -21.36 8.17 22.41
C ASN A 733 -21.00 9.66 22.30
N ALA A 734 -19.76 10.05 22.64
CA ALA A 734 -19.28 11.43 22.49
C ALA A 734 -19.13 11.83 21.03
N ILE A 735 -18.76 10.91 20.14
CA ILE A 735 -18.64 11.16 18.70
C ILE A 735 -20.01 11.29 18.05
N THR A 736 -20.99 10.51 18.47
CA THR A 736 -22.38 10.57 17.97
C THR A 736 -23.09 11.85 18.40
N TYR A 737 -22.81 12.33 19.62
CA TYR A 737 -23.41 13.55 20.16
C TYR A 737 -22.92 14.84 19.45
N ASN A 738 -21.66 14.86 18.98
CA ASN A 738 -21.11 16.00 18.24
C ASN A 738 -21.62 16.10 16.79
N ILE A 739 -22.04 15.00 16.17
CA ILE A 739 -22.63 15.02 14.82
C ILE A 739 -24.04 15.62 14.85
N ASN A 740 -24.81 15.38 15.92
CA ASN A 740 -26.16 15.90 16.05
C ASN A 740 -26.23 17.40 16.49
N LYS A 741 -25.16 17.94 17.09
CA LYS A 741 -25.07 19.38 17.45
C LYS A 741 -24.70 20.29 16.28
N LYS A 742 -24.20 19.76 15.16
CA LYS A 742 -23.91 20.55 13.92
C LYS A 742 -25.09 20.60 12.94
N LYS A 743 -26.23 20.01 13.28
CA LYS A 743 -27.46 20.04 12.48
C LYS A 743 -28.63 20.78 13.13
N LYS A 744 -28.36 21.65 14.13
CA LYS A 744 -29.33 22.61 14.59
C LYS A 744 -28.81 24.03 14.40
#